data_f640c4df13c00eabc28746fd2f602b7b
#
_entry.id   f640c4df13c00eabc28746fd2f602b7b
#
_cell.length_a   1.000
_cell.length_b   1.000
_cell.length_c   1.000
_cell.angle_alpha   90.00
_cell.angle_beta   90.00
_cell.angle_gamma   90.00
#
_symmetry.space_group_name_H-M   'P 1'
#
loop_
_entity.id
_entity.type
_entity.pdbx_description
1 polymer ?
#
loop_
_entity_poly.entity_id
_entity_poly.type
_entity_poly.pdbx_seq_one_letter_code
_entity_poly.pdbx_strand_id
1 'polypeptide(L)'
;MPVYADSGNGGHLLYRLDIPNDPASTDLVKHCLHALGLLFSDDQVIVDPSTYNASRIWKVYGTLAAKGDNTPARPHRLAKLLEVPSRIEVVSSELLSQLAAMAPTASKERSAKGSFDLAAWISQHQIPVVAEAPWNGGRKWILNPCPWNPEHMNRSAYIVQLAGGAIAAGCLHASCTGKDWATLRGLVESEQKPAAGGADSHQDSHPSQLQEQGKLTQVKRLLRLGAEAELFHTPAGDLFASIPVNGHTENWPLKGKQFRHWLLRRYYRETEGAPKNQALQEAIGIFESKANFEGPECPAFMRLAERDGKIYLDLGNDLWEAVEIDLDGWRVLSDVPVKFRRARGMSSLPAPVRCRGSVNELRRFVNIASEQDWMLLVAWLIAAFRPHGPYPILVLHGEQGSAKSTTSRVLRALLDPNTAPLRGEPRDLRDVMIAASNGWIISFDNLSRIPHWLSDALCRLATGGGFSTRELYTDSEEVLFDAQRPSILNGIEELASRGDLLDRALILYLPSIAEQKREPESKFWSDFEAARPNLLGALLDVVSDALVRLPSVKLSKKPRLADFAIWVTAAEPLLGWSEGGFMDAYLQNQSATNDLALEASPIAAAIQALVRDGEFEGTATDLLEALKPYAVEKAGSQRSWPPNGRGLSNALRRLAPNLRKSEIDVSFLRGADRSRRRLITLRNIASTSSASSEQADFSTAHRVQMDINAGRLDEAGHTTVRQDCPDTQDLNGTLDGVDGADARTQEFQPVPVVTAVVGESPHLWQQIRKCRIEGEL
;
A
#
# COMPACT_ATOMS: atom_id res chain seq x y z
N MET A 1 27.21 31.51 5.12
CA MET A 1 26.62 31.37 6.46
C MET A 1 25.35 30.54 6.35
N PRO A 2 25.10 29.55 7.25
CA PRO A 2 23.83 28.83 7.33
C PRO A 2 22.70 29.72 7.87
N VAL A 3 21.46 29.33 7.58
CA VAL A 3 20.29 29.84 8.30
C VAL A 3 20.18 29.09 9.61
N TYR A 4 20.01 29.79 10.70
CA TYR A 4 19.80 29.22 12.01
C TYR A 4 18.31 29.27 12.40
N ALA A 5 17.76 28.14 12.84
CA ALA A 5 16.36 28.04 13.20
C ALA A 5 16.16 27.13 14.42
N ASP A 6 15.04 27.33 15.11
CA ASP A 6 14.51 26.46 16.17
C ASP A 6 13.29 25.69 15.62
N SER A 7 13.34 24.37 15.66
CA SER A 7 12.22 23.53 15.25
C SER A 7 11.12 23.40 16.31
N GLY A 8 11.33 23.95 17.49
CA GLY A 8 10.54 23.72 18.70
C GLY A 8 10.92 22.44 19.44
N ASN A 9 11.80 21.60 18.87
CA ASN A 9 12.32 20.36 19.49
C ASN A 9 13.86 20.27 19.40
N GLY A 10 14.54 21.26 18.80
CA GLY A 10 15.99 21.32 18.63
C GLY A 10 16.40 22.38 17.62
N GLY A 11 17.68 22.70 17.58
CA GLY A 11 18.27 23.68 16.66
C GLY A 11 18.43 23.10 15.24
N HIS A 12 18.24 23.95 14.23
CA HIS A 12 18.49 23.64 12.83
C HIS A 12 19.53 24.56 12.24
N LEU A 13 20.52 24.01 11.54
CA LEU A 13 21.45 24.72 10.68
C LEU A 13 21.13 24.32 9.22
N LEU A 14 20.69 25.29 8.41
CA LEU A 14 20.29 25.07 7.04
C LEU A 14 21.36 25.57 6.08
N TYR A 15 21.91 24.71 5.27
CA TYR A 15 22.89 25.01 4.24
C TYR A 15 22.24 24.84 2.85
N ARG A 16 22.51 25.76 1.95
CA ARG A 16 22.08 25.64 0.56
C ARG A 16 23.07 24.80 -0.20
N LEU A 17 22.56 23.73 -0.83
CA LEU A 17 23.32 22.89 -1.74
C LEU A 17 22.82 23.05 -3.17
N ASP A 18 23.69 22.88 -4.14
CA ASP A 18 23.38 22.86 -5.57
C ASP A 18 24.00 21.59 -6.17
N ILE A 19 23.41 20.44 -5.83
CA ILE A 19 23.81 19.11 -6.26
C ILE A 19 22.59 18.35 -6.79
N PRO A 20 22.73 17.44 -7.77
CA PRO A 20 21.64 16.67 -8.30
C PRO A 20 21.01 15.77 -7.23
N ASN A 21 19.72 15.45 -7.40
CA ASN A 21 19.04 14.52 -6.50
C ASN A 21 19.18 13.09 -7.02
N ASP A 22 20.36 12.50 -6.80
CA ASP A 22 20.72 11.15 -7.22
C ASP A 22 21.34 10.35 -6.04
N PRO A 23 21.54 9.02 -6.19
CA PRO A 23 22.13 8.19 -5.15
C PRO A 23 23.52 8.61 -4.72
N ALA A 24 24.37 9.09 -5.66
CA ALA A 24 25.73 9.53 -5.35
C ALA A 24 25.74 10.79 -4.47
N SER A 25 24.89 11.78 -4.78
CA SER A 25 24.68 12.98 -3.97
C SER A 25 24.08 12.65 -2.60
N THR A 26 23.16 11.69 -2.55
CA THR A 26 22.57 11.21 -1.29
C THR A 26 23.63 10.59 -0.39
N ASP A 27 24.50 9.73 -0.93
CA ASP A 27 25.61 9.12 -0.18
C ASP A 27 26.64 10.18 0.24
N LEU A 28 26.95 11.15 -0.60
CA LEU A 28 27.82 12.28 -0.25
C LEU A 28 27.29 13.04 0.98
N VAL A 29 26.03 13.45 0.95
CA VAL A 29 25.39 14.16 2.08
C VAL A 29 25.34 13.29 3.33
N LYS A 30 25.08 11.99 3.20
CA LYS A 30 25.10 11.04 4.32
C LYS A 30 26.48 10.98 4.99
N HIS A 31 27.55 10.88 4.21
CA HIS A 31 28.92 10.90 4.73
C HIS A 31 29.26 12.24 5.37
N CYS A 32 28.82 13.37 4.80
CA CYS A 32 28.97 14.69 5.43
C CYS A 32 28.31 14.75 6.80
N LEU A 33 27.07 14.28 6.94
CA LEU A 33 26.36 14.26 8.22
C LEU A 33 27.02 13.33 9.25
N HIS A 34 27.58 12.20 8.81
CA HIS A 34 28.37 11.34 9.67
C HIS A 34 29.65 12.03 10.15
N ALA A 35 30.35 12.75 9.29
CA ALA A 35 31.53 13.53 9.67
C ALA A 35 31.17 14.64 10.65
N LEU A 36 30.09 15.40 10.40
CA LEU A 36 29.58 16.41 11.32
C LEU A 36 29.17 15.80 12.66
N GLY A 37 28.55 14.62 12.67
CA GLY A 37 28.25 13.88 13.90
C GLY A 37 29.50 13.53 14.69
N LEU A 38 30.60 13.16 14.02
CA LEU A 38 31.88 12.89 14.66
C LEU A 38 32.50 14.14 15.28
N LEU A 39 32.45 15.25 14.55
CA LEU A 39 33.08 16.50 14.94
C LEU A 39 32.35 17.22 16.08
N PHE A 40 31.03 17.24 16.04
CA PHE A 40 30.22 18.15 16.86
C PHE A 40 29.23 17.47 17.80
N SER A 41 29.09 16.13 17.80
CA SER A 41 28.24 15.48 18.80
C SER A 41 29.01 15.19 20.09
N ASP A 42 28.37 15.50 21.23
CA ASP A 42 28.86 15.21 22.59
C ASP A 42 27.69 14.75 23.49
N ASP A 43 27.84 14.82 24.79
CA ASP A 43 26.80 14.45 25.75
C ASP A 43 25.64 15.45 25.84
N GLN A 44 25.83 16.68 25.36
CA GLN A 44 24.83 17.75 25.38
C GLN A 44 24.17 17.95 24.02
N VAL A 45 24.88 17.69 22.93
CA VAL A 45 24.44 17.97 21.56
C VAL A 45 24.67 16.75 20.66
N ILE A 46 23.63 16.34 19.95
CA ILE A 46 23.72 15.25 18.99
C ILE A 46 23.31 15.77 17.60
N VAL A 47 24.21 15.62 16.63
CA VAL A 47 23.91 15.87 15.21
C VAL A 47 23.09 14.69 14.67
N ASP A 48 21.92 14.97 14.09
CA ASP A 48 21.06 13.94 13.48
C ASP A 48 21.58 13.53 12.09
N PRO A 49 22.19 12.34 11.92
CA PRO A 49 22.72 11.89 10.65
C PRO A 49 21.64 11.38 9.70
N SER A 50 20.36 11.36 10.11
CA SER A 50 19.25 10.80 9.31
C SER A 50 18.64 11.80 8.33
N THR A 51 19.13 13.05 8.28
CA THR A 51 18.55 14.14 7.48
C THR A 51 19.11 14.26 6.06
N TYR A 52 19.68 13.20 5.50
CA TYR A 52 20.31 13.16 4.17
C TYR A 52 19.35 13.04 2.99
N ASN A 53 18.09 12.74 3.23
CA ASN A 53 17.12 12.46 2.17
C ASN A 53 16.46 13.75 1.67
N ALA A 54 16.61 14.08 0.38
CA ALA A 54 16.04 15.25 -0.26
C ALA A 54 14.49 15.29 -0.25
N SER A 55 13.83 14.13 -0.18
CA SER A 55 12.36 14.02 -0.09
C SER A 55 11.81 14.14 1.33
N ARG A 56 12.66 14.43 2.34
CA ARG A 56 12.22 14.50 3.74
C ARG A 56 11.28 15.69 3.96
N ILE A 57 10.12 15.40 4.55
CA ILE A 57 9.16 16.42 4.95
C ILE A 57 9.77 17.25 6.07
N TRP A 58 9.76 18.56 5.89
CA TRP A 58 10.33 19.54 6.80
C TRP A 58 9.23 20.32 7.52
N LYS A 59 9.53 20.75 8.75
CA LYS A 59 8.62 21.59 9.50
C LYS A 59 8.65 23.03 8.97
N VAL A 60 7.47 23.58 8.70
CA VAL A 60 7.34 24.99 8.31
C VAL A 60 7.56 25.87 9.52
N TYR A 61 8.54 26.78 9.47
CA TYR A 61 8.79 27.76 10.53
C TYR A 61 7.60 28.72 10.64
N GLY A 62 7.27 29.12 11.86
CA GLY A 62 6.04 29.87 12.16
C GLY A 62 4.88 28.95 12.59
N THR A 63 5.07 27.62 12.61
CA THR A 63 4.06 26.68 13.07
C THR A 63 4.37 26.07 14.43
N LEU A 64 3.32 25.70 15.19
CA LEU A 64 3.48 25.12 16.52
C LEU A 64 4.01 23.66 16.43
N ALA A 65 5.05 23.34 17.21
CA ALA A 65 5.55 21.99 17.39
C ALA A 65 4.72 21.28 18.46
N ALA A 66 3.62 20.65 18.04
CA ALA A 66 2.64 19.99 18.92
C ALA A 66 2.72 18.46 18.80
N LYS A 67 3.92 17.86 18.96
CA LYS A 67 4.10 16.40 18.94
C LYS A 67 4.01 15.82 20.36
N GLY A 68 2.98 15.00 20.62
CA GLY A 68 2.67 14.45 21.94
C GLY A 68 1.92 15.45 22.84
N ASP A 69 1.76 15.10 24.12
CA ASP A 69 1.05 15.91 25.08
C ASP A 69 1.83 17.17 25.48
N ASN A 70 1.11 18.27 25.70
CA ASN A 70 1.69 19.52 26.18
C ASN A 70 1.89 19.45 27.70
N THR A 71 3.09 19.11 28.15
CA THR A 71 3.45 18.99 29.57
C THR A 71 4.47 20.04 29.96
N PRO A 72 4.61 20.38 31.26
CA PRO A 72 5.64 21.32 31.72
C PRO A 72 7.07 20.88 31.37
N ALA A 73 7.32 19.56 31.34
CA ALA A 73 8.64 19.00 30.96
C ALA A 73 8.85 18.97 29.43
N ARG A 74 7.77 19.01 28.64
CA ARG A 74 7.80 18.95 27.17
C ARG A 74 6.69 19.84 26.60
N PRO A 75 6.85 21.17 26.70
CA PRO A 75 5.83 22.11 26.22
C PRO A 75 5.82 22.16 24.69
N HIS A 76 4.66 22.43 24.10
CA HIS A 76 4.55 22.76 22.69
C HIS A 76 5.23 24.11 22.43
N ARG A 77 6.13 24.18 21.45
CA ARG A 77 6.94 25.35 21.12
C ARG A 77 6.71 25.77 19.68
N LEU A 78 6.79 27.07 19.42
CA LEU A 78 6.72 27.63 18.07
C LEU A 78 8.06 27.40 17.34
N ALA A 79 8.01 26.76 16.19
CA ALA A 79 9.17 26.66 15.30
C ALA A 79 9.43 28.03 14.66
N LYS A 80 10.66 28.56 14.71
CA LYS A 80 11.00 29.90 14.26
C LYS A 80 12.38 29.98 13.64
N LEU A 81 12.55 30.90 12.70
CA LEU A 81 13.85 31.30 12.22
C LEU A 81 14.50 32.22 13.28
N LEU A 82 15.74 31.94 13.66
CA LEU A 82 16.47 32.70 14.66
C LEU A 82 17.44 33.69 14.01
N GLU A 83 18.16 33.24 12.98
CA GLU A 83 19.10 34.07 12.25
C GLU A 83 19.07 33.69 10.77
N VAL A 84 18.85 34.68 9.91
CA VAL A 84 18.88 34.51 8.46
C VAL A 84 19.97 35.45 7.92
N PRO A 85 21.05 34.93 7.32
CA PRO A 85 22.10 35.75 6.76
C PRO A 85 21.58 36.57 5.57
N SER A 86 22.15 37.76 5.38
CA SER A 86 21.79 38.66 4.25
C SER A 86 22.05 38.02 2.88
N ARG A 87 22.95 37.04 2.81
CA ARG A 87 23.25 36.24 1.62
C ARG A 87 23.43 34.79 2.01
N ILE A 88 22.65 33.88 1.38
CA ILE A 88 22.76 32.43 1.55
C ILE A 88 23.64 31.94 0.39
N GLU A 89 24.86 31.53 0.72
CA GLU A 89 25.80 30.97 -0.24
C GLU A 89 25.58 29.47 -0.43
N VAL A 90 25.86 28.97 -1.64
CA VAL A 90 25.85 27.56 -1.96
C VAL A 90 27.14 26.93 -1.43
N VAL A 91 27.04 25.81 -0.74
CA VAL A 91 28.21 25.02 -0.33
C VAL A 91 28.78 24.31 -1.56
N SER A 92 30.09 24.48 -1.80
CA SER A 92 30.72 23.88 -2.97
C SER A 92 30.80 22.35 -2.85
N SER A 93 30.78 21.65 -3.99
CA SER A 93 30.90 20.19 -4.06
C SER A 93 32.28 19.70 -3.57
N GLU A 94 33.32 20.54 -3.72
CA GLU A 94 34.67 20.25 -3.22
C GLU A 94 34.68 20.22 -1.68
N LEU A 95 34.06 21.20 -1.04
CA LEU A 95 33.94 21.23 0.42
C LEU A 95 33.10 20.06 0.98
N LEU A 96 32.01 19.72 0.31
CA LEU A 96 31.21 18.54 0.69
C LEU A 96 32.04 17.27 0.56
N SER A 97 32.81 17.10 -0.50
CA SER A 97 33.68 15.94 -0.71
C SER A 97 34.79 15.83 0.33
N GLN A 98 35.41 16.97 0.69
CA GLN A 98 36.40 17.03 1.77
C GLN A 98 35.79 16.65 3.13
N LEU A 99 34.63 17.18 3.44
CA LEU A 99 33.91 16.84 4.68
C LEU A 99 33.50 15.35 4.70
N ALA A 100 32.97 14.83 3.61
CA ALA A 100 32.60 13.42 3.50
C ALA A 100 33.79 12.46 3.67
N ALA A 101 34.99 12.85 3.15
CA ALA A 101 36.21 12.08 3.31
C ALA A 101 36.70 11.97 4.77
N MET A 102 36.21 12.84 5.67
CA MET A 102 36.50 12.77 7.11
C MET A 102 35.62 11.73 7.83
N ALA A 103 34.58 11.18 7.16
CA ALA A 103 33.76 10.13 7.76
C ALA A 103 34.57 8.85 7.88
N PRO A 104 34.52 8.12 9.02
CA PRO A 104 35.27 6.89 9.22
C PRO A 104 34.82 5.80 8.24
N THR A 105 35.71 5.31 7.42
CA THR A 105 35.50 4.11 6.63
C THR A 105 35.66 2.90 7.52
N ALA A 106 34.60 2.11 7.71
CA ALA A 106 34.65 0.86 8.44
C ALA A 106 35.56 -0.13 7.68
N SER A 107 36.78 -0.37 8.16
CA SER A 107 37.63 -1.42 7.64
C SER A 107 36.97 -2.78 7.95
N LYS A 108 36.80 -3.61 6.90
CA LYS A 108 36.31 -5.00 7.01
C LYS A 108 37.39 -5.91 7.59
N GLU A 109 37.85 -5.66 8.80
CA GLU A 109 38.64 -6.66 9.50
C GLU A 109 37.74 -7.62 10.28
N ARG A 110 37.89 -8.92 9.96
CA ARG A 110 37.26 -10.03 10.69
C ARG A 110 37.72 -9.99 12.12
N SER A 111 36.85 -9.65 13.07
CA SER A 111 37.13 -9.78 14.51
C SER A 111 37.38 -11.24 14.85
N ALA A 112 38.61 -11.54 15.25
CA ALA A 112 38.98 -12.78 15.91
C ALA A 112 38.25 -12.86 17.27
N LYS A 113 37.90 -14.07 17.67
CA LYS A 113 37.22 -14.44 18.89
C LYS A 113 37.85 -13.82 20.15
N GLY A 114 37.04 -13.08 20.92
CA GLY A 114 37.36 -12.50 22.22
C GLY A 114 36.77 -11.07 22.23
N SER A 115 36.07 -10.67 23.28
CA SER A 115 35.68 -9.28 23.47
C SER A 115 36.98 -8.45 23.59
N PHE A 116 37.35 -7.76 22.51
CA PHE A 116 38.51 -6.86 22.55
C PHE A 116 38.14 -5.64 23.41
N ASP A 117 38.77 -5.56 24.58
CA ASP A 117 38.58 -4.41 25.46
C ASP A 117 39.44 -3.24 24.93
N LEU A 118 38.82 -2.35 24.17
CA LEU A 118 39.48 -1.21 23.60
C LEU A 118 39.96 -0.20 24.66
N ALA A 119 39.23 -0.05 25.75
CA ALA A 119 39.64 0.87 26.82
C ALA A 119 40.90 0.35 27.53
N ALA A 120 40.97 -0.94 27.82
CA ALA A 120 42.18 -1.58 28.35
C ALA A 120 43.35 -1.46 27.37
N TRP A 121 43.11 -1.67 26.05
CA TRP A 121 44.14 -1.53 25.02
C TRP A 121 44.68 -0.11 24.93
N ILE A 122 43.79 0.91 24.93
CA ILE A 122 44.17 2.34 24.91
C ILE A 122 45.04 2.69 26.12
N SER A 123 44.66 2.20 27.31
CA SER A 123 45.45 2.41 28.54
C SER A 123 46.79 1.68 28.52
N GLN A 124 46.84 0.44 28.06
CA GLN A 124 48.04 -0.37 27.94
C GLN A 124 49.10 0.25 27.06
N HIS A 125 48.66 0.83 25.94
CA HIS A 125 49.55 1.42 24.94
C HIS A 125 49.74 2.94 25.14
N GLN A 126 49.27 3.50 26.27
CA GLN A 126 49.42 4.92 26.63
C GLN A 126 49.03 5.87 25.52
N ILE A 127 47.93 5.57 24.80
CA ILE A 127 47.41 6.42 23.75
C ILE A 127 46.97 7.75 24.35
N PRO A 128 47.36 8.93 23.76
CA PRO A 128 47.12 10.23 24.34
C PRO A 128 45.66 10.68 24.18
N VAL A 129 44.74 10.12 24.98
CA VAL A 129 43.32 10.49 25.01
C VAL A 129 43.12 11.77 25.83
N VAL A 130 42.43 12.75 25.27
CA VAL A 130 42.07 13.99 25.94
C VAL A 130 40.59 14.13 26.24
N ALA A 131 39.73 13.35 25.60
CA ALA A 131 38.30 13.28 25.88
C ALA A 131 37.72 11.92 25.46
N GLU A 132 36.70 11.45 26.20
CA GLU A 132 35.87 10.29 25.87
C GLU A 132 34.40 10.74 25.89
N ALA A 133 33.60 10.29 24.90
CA ALA A 133 32.17 10.60 24.81
C ALA A 133 31.37 9.45 24.17
N PRO A 134 30.08 9.32 24.49
CA PRO A 134 29.18 8.43 23.77
C PRO A 134 29.08 8.84 22.29
N TRP A 135 29.03 7.84 21.37
CA TRP A 135 28.90 8.12 19.96
C TRP A 135 28.16 6.98 19.23
N ASN A 136 27.01 7.31 18.60
CA ASN A 136 26.20 6.35 17.81
C ASN A 136 25.92 5.00 18.50
N GLY A 137 25.58 5.02 19.79
CA GLY A 137 25.36 3.82 20.60
C GLY A 137 26.64 3.09 21.02
N GLY A 138 27.81 3.62 20.65
CA GLY A 138 29.14 3.19 21.05
C GLY A 138 29.89 4.27 21.82
N ARG A 139 31.23 4.30 21.69
CA ARG A 139 32.11 5.27 22.36
C ARG A 139 33.09 5.88 21.36
N LYS A 140 33.52 7.13 21.59
CA LYS A 140 34.64 7.76 20.89
C LYS A 140 35.67 8.28 21.88
N TRP A 141 36.93 8.20 21.49
CA TRP A 141 38.09 8.77 22.20
C TRP A 141 38.76 9.78 21.29
N ILE A 142 38.96 10.99 21.77
CA ILE A 142 39.65 12.06 21.07
C ILE A 142 41.10 12.04 21.52
N LEU A 143 42.01 12.06 20.54
CA LEU A 143 43.44 11.93 20.77
C LEU A 143 44.14 13.27 20.55
N ASN A 144 45.11 13.60 21.39
CA ASN A 144 45.99 14.78 21.26
C ASN A 144 47.32 14.58 21.97
N PRO A 145 48.46 14.59 21.28
CA PRO A 145 48.64 14.80 19.84
C PRO A 145 48.15 13.65 18.96
N CYS A 146 48.12 13.87 17.65
CA CYS A 146 47.78 12.82 16.68
C CYS A 146 48.86 11.74 16.67
N PRO A 147 48.52 10.42 16.79
CA PRO A 147 49.50 9.32 16.80
C PRO A 147 50.32 9.20 15.50
N TRP A 148 49.77 9.63 14.38
CA TRP A 148 50.46 9.57 13.07
C TRP A 148 51.27 10.81 12.74
N ASN A 149 50.98 11.96 13.37
CA ASN A 149 51.73 13.19 13.22
C ASN A 149 51.65 14.04 14.50
N PRO A 150 52.71 14.09 15.30
CA PRO A 150 52.72 14.81 16.57
C PRO A 150 52.51 16.35 16.46
N GLU A 151 52.67 16.90 15.26
CA GLU A 151 52.41 18.35 15.03
C GLU A 151 50.92 18.69 15.02
N HIS A 152 50.07 17.67 14.87
CA HIS A 152 48.63 17.86 14.92
C HIS A 152 48.12 17.88 16.38
N MET A 153 48.07 19.06 16.96
CA MET A 153 47.76 19.33 18.38
C MET A 153 46.32 19.83 18.59
N ASN A 154 45.48 19.86 17.58
CA ASN A 154 44.15 20.47 17.60
C ASN A 154 42.98 19.48 17.87
N ARG A 155 43.26 18.34 18.49
CA ARG A 155 42.25 17.30 18.83
C ARG A 155 41.53 16.67 17.63
N SER A 156 42.19 16.63 16.49
CA SER A 156 41.64 16.12 15.24
C SER A 156 41.78 14.60 15.05
N ALA A 157 42.53 13.91 15.90
CA ALA A 157 42.66 12.45 15.85
C ALA A 157 41.66 11.76 16.79
N TYR A 158 41.16 10.61 16.37
CA TYR A 158 40.11 9.89 17.10
C TYR A 158 40.23 8.37 16.98
N ILE A 159 39.63 7.67 17.98
CA ILE A 159 39.26 6.25 17.93
C ILE A 159 37.77 6.19 18.21
N VAL A 160 37.01 5.37 17.47
CA VAL A 160 35.59 5.10 17.71
C VAL A 160 35.33 3.61 17.79
N GLN A 161 34.51 3.20 18.75
CA GLN A 161 33.96 1.85 18.85
C GLN A 161 32.46 1.93 18.65
N LEU A 162 31.96 1.28 17.60
CA LEU A 162 30.53 1.24 17.26
C LEU A 162 29.80 0.32 18.25
N ALA A 163 28.48 0.47 18.36
CA ALA A 163 27.61 -0.41 19.17
C ALA A 163 27.77 -1.91 18.86
N GLY A 164 28.15 -2.26 17.62
CA GLY A 164 28.45 -3.62 17.17
C GLY A 164 29.87 -4.10 17.52
N GLY A 165 30.68 -3.32 18.26
CA GLY A 165 32.05 -3.67 18.63
C GLY A 165 33.11 -3.40 17.54
N ALA A 166 32.73 -2.97 16.35
CA ALA A 166 33.67 -2.56 15.29
C ALA A 166 34.41 -1.29 15.70
N ILE A 167 35.73 -1.24 15.42
CA ILE A 167 36.61 -0.14 15.79
C ILE A 167 37.10 0.56 14.53
N ALA A 168 37.09 1.90 14.53
CA ALA A 168 37.73 2.73 13.52
C ALA A 168 38.60 3.79 14.22
N ALA A 169 39.66 4.24 13.56
CA ALA A 169 40.51 5.33 14.00
C ALA A 169 40.90 6.19 12.81
N GLY A 170 41.23 7.46 13.04
CA GLY A 170 41.66 8.37 12.00
C GLY A 170 42.11 9.72 12.54
N CYS A 171 42.58 10.56 11.62
CA CYS A 171 42.87 11.97 11.88
C CYS A 171 42.26 12.83 10.79
N LEU A 172 41.67 13.97 11.15
CA LEU A 172 40.90 14.86 10.25
C LEU A 172 41.79 15.74 9.34
N HIS A 173 43.09 15.68 9.50
CA HIS A 173 44.02 16.43 8.64
C HIS A 173 44.26 15.72 7.29
N ALA A 174 44.35 16.51 6.23
CA ALA A 174 44.59 15.99 4.88
C ALA A 174 45.90 15.19 4.77
N SER A 175 46.94 15.56 5.54
CA SER A 175 48.22 14.81 5.61
C SER A 175 48.11 13.43 6.27
N CYS A 176 47.03 13.16 6.98
CA CYS A 176 46.73 11.85 7.58
C CYS A 176 45.68 11.05 6.81
N THR A 177 45.30 11.46 5.61
CA THR A 177 44.33 10.73 4.77
C THR A 177 44.77 9.29 4.55
N GLY A 178 43.85 8.32 4.76
CA GLY A 178 44.13 6.89 4.66
C GLY A 178 44.74 6.24 5.90
N LYS A 179 44.92 6.98 7.01
CA LYS A 179 45.27 6.41 8.31
C LYS A 179 44.01 5.86 8.98
N ASP A 180 44.09 4.62 9.43
CA ASP A 180 42.96 3.86 9.98
C ASP A 180 43.35 3.10 11.26
N TRP A 181 42.41 2.29 11.78
CA TRP A 181 42.63 1.44 12.96
C TRP A 181 43.80 0.45 12.78
N ALA A 182 43.95 -0.15 11.60
CA ALA A 182 45.02 -1.10 11.31
C ALA A 182 46.39 -0.43 11.34
N THR A 183 46.49 0.77 10.77
CA THR A 183 47.73 1.60 10.78
C THR A 183 48.06 2.08 12.18
N LEU A 184 47.08 2.43 13.03
CA LEU A 184 47.28 2.79 14.42
C LEU A 184 47.85 1.61 15.22
N ARG A 185 47.23 0.44 15.07
CA ARG A 185 47.72 -0.78 15.74
C ARG A 185 49.12 -1.13 15.30
N GLY A 186 49.39 -1.08 14.01
CA GLY A 186 50.72 -1.34 13.45
C GLY A 186 51.80 -0.41 14.03
N LEU A 187 51.48 0.87 14.21
CA LEU A 187 52.39 1.87 14.77
C LEU A 187 52.70 1.60 16.24
N VAL A 188 51.70 1.23 17.03
CA VAL A 188 51.83 1.06 18.50
C VAL A 188 52.31 -0.33 18.88
N GLU A 189 51.90 -1.38 18.16
CA GLU A 189 52.27 -2.76 18.46
C GLU A 189 53.64 -3.16 17.89
N SER A 190 54.18 -2.40 16.87
CA SER A 190 55.50 -2.63 16.30
C SER A 190 56.68 -2.20 17.20
N GLU A 191 56.44 -1.35 18.19
CA GLU A 191 57.49 -0.91 19.13
C GLU A 191 57.81 -1.93 20.26
N GLN A 192 57.11 -3.08 20.32
CA GLN A 192 57.25 -4.06 21.42
C GLN A 192 57.74 -5.46 20.95
N LYS A 193 58.44 -5.62 19.85
CA LYS A 193 59.09 -6.90 19.54
C LYS A 193 60.58 -6.89 19.88
N PRO A 194 61.06 -7.71 20.84
CA PRO A 194 62.48 -8.00 20.98
C PRO A 194 62.90 -8.92 19.84
N ALA A 195 64.08 -8.63 19.26
CA ALA A 195 64.71 -9.41 18.24
C ALA A 195 65.16 -10.77 18.78
N ALA A 196 64.72 -11.85 18.16
CA ALA A 196 65.41 -13.14 18.28
C ALA A 196 65.34 -13.82 16.89
N GLY A 197 66.52 -14.12 16.45
CA GLY A 197 66.90 -14.58 15.14
C GLY A 197 66.74 -16.06 14.91
N GLY A 198 66.97 -16.40 13.63
CA GLY A 198 67.70 -17.59 13.24
C GLY A 198 66.91 -18.72 12.58
N ALA A 199 67.14 -18.82 11.27
CA ALA A 199 67.47 -20.05 10.55
C ALA A 199 66.42 -21.12 10.21
N ASP A 200 66.25 -21.25 8.92
CA ASP A 200 66.20 -22.44 8.02
C ASP A 200 65.59 -23.75 8.54
N SER A 201 64.62 -24.26 7.84
CA SER A 201 64.81 -25.41 6.97
C SER A 201 63.49 -25.95 6.37
N HIS A 202 63.55 -26.26 5.10
CA HIS A 202 62.61 -27.07 4.33
C HIS A 202 62.32 -28.41 4.97
N GLN A 203 61.11 -28.92 4.90
CA GLN A 203 60.86 -30.28 4.39
C GLN A 203 59.33 -30.50 4.16
N ASP A 204 59.08 -31.01 2.97
CA ASP A 204 57.87 -31.64 2.51
C ASP A 204 57.41 -32.81 3.43
N SER A 205 56.11 -32.93 3.60
CA SER A 205 55.45 -34.24 3.61
C SER A 205 53.92 -34.09 3.63
N HIS A 206 53.28 -34.51 2.56
CA HIS A 206 51.91 -34.98 2.44
C HIS A 206 51.73 -36.34 3.12
N PRO A 207 50.50 -36.87 3.25
CA PRO A 207 49.23 -36.35 3.77
C PRO A 207 48.68 -37.25 4.89
N SER A 208 47.89 -36.74 5.73
CA SER A 208 47.00 -37.57 6.57
C SER A 208 45.55 -37.01 6.46
N GLN A 209 44.79 -37.63 5.56
CA GLN A 209 43.34 -37.66 5.67
C GLN A 209 43.00 -38.35 6.97
N LEU A 210 42.32 -37.64 7.88
CA LEU A 210 41.26 -38.15 8.74
C LEU A 210 40.74 -37.04 9.69
N GLN A 211 39.42 -36.75 9.51
CA GLN A 211 38.58 -36.03 10.48
C GLN A 211 38.72 -34.51 10.63
N GLU A 212 38.44 -33.75 9.54
CA GLU A 212 37.75 -32.48 9.71
C GLU A 212 36.25 -32.70 9.75
N GLN A 213 35.72 -32.99 10.93
CA GLN A 213 34.32 -32.61 11.26
C GLN A 213 34.30 -31.09 11.39
N GLY A 214 34.23 -30.39 10.22
CA GLY A 214 34.22 -28.96 10.13
C GLY A 214 33.04 -28.40 10.91
N LYS A 215 33.31 -27.58 11.93
CA LYS A 215 32.33 -26.76 12.63
C LYS A 215 31.50 -25.98 11.58
N LEU A 216 30.27 -26.42 11.30
CA LEU A 216 29.36 -25.75 10.41
C LEU A 216 29.28 -24.26 10.77
N THR A 217 29.49 -23.39 9.77
CA THR A 217 29.28 -21.94 9.95
C THR A 217 27.82 -21.68 10.37
N GLN A 218 27.56 -20.60 11.12
CA GLN A 218 26.20 -20.26 11.56
C GLN A 218 25.20 -20.22 10.39
N VAL A 219 25.60 -19.70 9.23
CA VAL A 219 24.79 -19.66 8.01
C VAL A 219 24.47 -21.08 7.54
N LYS A 220 25.46 -21.95 7.36
CA LYS A 220 25.23 -23.33 6.94
C LYS A 220 24.32 -24.09 7.92
N ARG A 221 24.46 -23.81 9.22
CA ARG A 221 23.58 -24.39 10.25
C ARG A 221 22.15 -23.91 10.13
N LEU A 222 21.93 -22.60 9.94
CA LEU A 222 20.60 -22.03 9.70
C LEU A 222 19.95 -22.59 8.43
N LEU A 223 20.71 -22.72 7.36
CA LEU A 223 20.23 -23.32 6.10
C LEU A 223 19.81 -24.78 6.30
N ARG A 224 20.61 -25.57 7.02
CA ARG A 224 20.24 -26.94 7.35
C ARG A 224 18.97 -27.01 8.21
N LEU A 225 18.85 -26.14 9.23
CA LEU A 225 17.68 -26.06 10.09
C LEU A 225 16.41 -25.63 9.35
N GLY A 226 16.55 -24.82 8.30
CA GLY A 226 15.43 -24.41 7.48
C GLY A 226 15.15 -25.30 6.26
N ALA A 227 15.90 -26.39 6.06
CA ALA A 227 15.80 -27.23 4.86
C ALA A 227 14.48 -28.01 4.74
N GLU A 228 13.72 -28.17 5.81
CA GLU A 228 12.40 -28.82 5.77
C GLU A 228 11.29 -27.89 5.30
N ALA A 229 11.54 -26.58 5.19
CA ALA A 229 10.58 -25.63 4.66
C ALA A 229 10.48 -25.80 3.13
N GLU A 230 9.26 -26.00 2.62
CA GLU A 230 8.96 -25.96 1.21
C GLU A 230 8.91 -24.50 0.78
N LEU A 231 9.83 -24.08 -0.08
CA LEU A 231 9.94 -22.71 -0.56
C LEU A 231 9.17 -22.53 -1.86
N PHE A 232 8.46 -21.42 -2.01
CA PHE A 232 7.71 -21.11 -3.22
C PHE A 232 7.61 -19.60 -3.43
N HIS A 233 7.27 -19.17 -4.64
CA HIS A 233 6.96 -17.78 -4.96
C HIS A 233 5.57 -17.65 -5.59
N THR A 234 4.94 -16.49 -5.40
CA THR A 234 3.67 -16.18 -6.05
C THR A 234 3.89 -15.61 -7.45
N PRO A 235 2.86 -15.62 -8.34
CA PRO A 235 2.93 -14.93 -9.64
C PRO A 235 3.25 -13.43 -9.52
N ALA A 236 2.97 -12.82 -8.37
CA ALA A 236 3.32 -11.43 -8.07
C ALA A 236 4.77 -11.24 -7.56
N GLY A 237 5.56 -12.33 -7.42
CA GLY A 237 6.93 -12.30 -6.93
C GLY A 237 7.08 -12.30 -5.42
N ASP A 238 6.00 -12.46 -4.65
CA ASP A 238 6.09 -12.61 -3.19
C ASP A 238 6.68 -13.98 -2.82
N LEU A 239 7.63 -13.98 -1.88
CA LEU A 239 8.39 -15.17 -1.49
C LEU A 239 7.87 -15.76 -0.18
N PHE A 240 7.57 -17.05 -0.18
CA PHE A 240 6.97 -17.78 0.93
C PHE A 240 7.70 -19.07 1.30
N ALA A 241 7.45 -19.53 2.52
CA ALA A 241 7.80 -20.86 2.99
C ALA A 241 6.58 -21.56 3.59
N SER A 242 6.32 -22.79 3.19
CA SER A 242 5.40 -23.72 3.87
C SER A 242 6.19 -24.51 4.91
N ILE A 243 5.76 -24.45 6.14
CA ILE A 243 6.52 -24.94 7.29
C ILE A 243 5.66 -25.91 8.08
N PRO A 244 6.15 -27.13 8.36
CA PRO A 244 5.47 -28.04 9.25
C PRO A 244 5.58 -27.54 10.71
N VAL A 245 4.43 -27.34 11.34
CA VAL A 245 4.30 -26.88 12.73
C VAL A 245 3.29 -27.76 13.45
N ASN A 246 3.68 -28.48 14.48
CA ASN A 246 2.79 -29.25 15.34
C ASN A 246 1.77 -30.16 14.61
N GLY A 247 2.16 -30.74 13.47
CA GLY A 247 1.33 -31.67 12.71
C GLY A 247 0.47 -31.02 11.61
N HIS A 248 0.56 -29.73 11.39
CA HIS A 248 -0.06 -29.02 10.26
C HIS A 248 0.98 -28.17 9.52
N THR A 249 0.62 -27.62 8.36
CA THR A 249 1.49 -26.79 7.54
C THR A 249 1.05 -25.31 7.59
N GLU A 250 2.00 -24.42 7.88
CA GLU A 250 1.79 -22.98 7.89
C GLU A 250 2.54 -22.30 6.74
N ASN A 251 1.95 -21.31 6.08
CA ASN A 251 2.59 -20.58 4.99
C ASN A 251 2.96 -19.17 5.46
N TRP A 252 4.25 -18.86 5.50
CA TRP A 252 4.75 -17.58 5.97
C TRP A 252 5.58 -16.84 4.92
N PRO A 253 5.40 -15.52 4.77
CA PRO A 253 6.32 -14.73 3.96
C PRO A 253 7.74 -14.84 4.51
N LEU A 254 8.74 -15.06 3.65
CA LEU A 254 10.15 -15.19 4.05
C LEU A 254 10.69 -13.91 4.73
N LYS A 255 10.23 -12.73 4.29
CA LYS A 255 10.52 -11.44 4.95
C LYS A 255 9.74 -11.24 6.26
N GLY A 256 8.83 -12.16 6.60
CA GLY A 256 7.97 -12.08 7.77
C GLY A 256 8.70 -12.38 9.08
N LYS A 257 8.14 -11.84 10.19
CA LYS A 257 8.69 -12.10 11.52
C LYS A 257 8.54 -13.58 11.94
N GLN A 258 7.50 -14.27 11.47
CA GLN A 258 7.19 -15.66 11.81
C GLN A 258 8.30 -16.60 11.35
N PHE A 259 8.70 -16.53 10.07
CA PHE A 259 9.80 -17.34 9.53
C PHE A 259 11.12 -17.10 10.27
N ARG A 260 11.43 -15.83 10.53
CA ARG A 260 12.61 -15.43 11.30
C ARG A 260 12.61 -16.02 12.73
N HIS A 261 11.47 -15.93 13.44
CA HIS A 261 11.35 -16.45 14.81
C HIS A 261 11.41 -17.99 14.84
N TRP A 262 10.84 -18.64 13.82
CA TRP A 262 10.92 -20.09 13.69
C TRP A 262 12.37 -20.56 13.49
N LEU A 263 13.15 -19.95 12.61
CA LEU A 263 14.56 -20.23 12.43
C LEU A 263 15.38 -19.99 13.71
N LEU A 264 15.13 -18.87 14.39
CA LEU A 264 15.78 -18.54 15.65
C LEU A 264 15.49 -19.58 16.74
N ARG A 265 14.23 -20.00 16.87
CA ARG A 265 13.80 -21.04 17.82
C ARG A 265 14.50 -22.36 17.55
N ARG A 266 14.63 -22.77 16.30
CA ARG A 266 15.33 -24.01 15.91
C ARG A 266 16.81 -23.92 16.19
N TYR A 267 17.42 -22.80 15.86
CA TYR A 267 18.83 -22.56 16.15
C TYR A 267 19.12 -22.60 17.65
N TYR A 268 18.27 -21.97 18.46
CA TYR A 268 18.38 -21.97 19.91
C TYR A 268 18.24 -23.39 20.50
N ARG A 269 17.28 -24.17 20.01
CA ARG A 269 17.07 -25.55 20.46
C ARG A 269 18.27 -26.47 20.21
N GLU A 270 19.02 -26.20 19.14
CA GLU A 270 20.21 -27.00 18.80
C GLU A 270 21.48 -26.50 19.47
N THR A 271 21.60 -25.18 19.72
CA THR A 271 22.89 -24.57 20.13
C THR A 271 22.86 -23.94 21.51
N GLU A 272 21.68 -23.81 22.12
CA GLU A 272 21.42 -23.04 23.35
C GLU A 272 21.89 -21.57 23.26
N GLY A 273 22.18 -21.08 22.06
CA GLY A 273 22.70 -19.76 21.78
C GLY A 273 21.91 -19.04 20.67
N ALA A 274 22.25 -17.80 20.43
CA ALA A 274 21.66 -17.01 19.32
C ALA A 274 22.64 -16.88 18.15
N PRO A 275 22.18 -16.95 16.89
CA PRO A 275 23.03 -16.66 15.74
C PRO A 275 23.31 -15.15 15.67
N LYS A 276 24.43 -14.76 15.06
CA LYS A 276 24.68 -13.36 14.72
C LYS A 276 23.61 -12.86 13.77
N ASN A 277 23.18 -11.61 13.94
CA ASN A 277 22.14 -11.02 13.09
C ASN A 277 22.51 -11.06 11.60
N GLN A 278 23.78 -10.84 11.27
CA GLN A 278 24.29 -10.95 9.90
C GLN A 278 24.13 -12.36 9.33
N ALA A 279 24.50 -13.41 10.09
CA ALA A 279 24.35 -14.79 9.64
C ALA A 279 22.87 -15.18 9.39
N LEU A 280 21.98 -14.65 10.22
CA LEU A 280 20.53 -14.82 10.03
C LEU A 280 20.02 -14.11 8.77
N GLN A 281 20.46 -12.88 8.51
CA GLN A 281 20.10 -12.15 7.29
C GLN A 281 20.65 -12.81 6.03
N GLU A 282 21.91 -13.27 6.06
CA GLU A 282 22.50 -14.01 4.95
C GLU A 282 21.75 -15.32 4.67
N ALA A 283 21.35 -16.05 5.72
CA ALA A 283 20.57 -17.28 5.55
C ALA A 283 19.17 -16.97 4.96
N ILE A 284 18.48 -15.93 5.44
CA ILE A 284 17.17 -15.50 4.90
C ILE A 284 17.34 -15.11 3.42
N GLY A 285 18.35 -14.33 3.06
CA GLY A 285 18.61 -13.96 1.66
C GLY A 285 18.86 -15.16 0.74
N ILE A 286 19.49 -16.24 1.26
CA ILE A 286 19.65 -17.49 0.51
C ILE A 286 18.30 -18.21 0.37
N PHE A 287 17.44 -18.23 1.40
CA PHE A 287 16.10 -18.80 1.29
C PHE A 287 15.24 -18.01 0.30
N GLU A 288 15.32 -16.67 0.30
CA GLU A 288 14.66 -15.83 -0.69
C GLU A 288 15.13 -16.14 -2.12
N SER A 289 16.43 -16.27 -2.34
CA SER A 289 16.98 -16.66 -3.65
C SER A 289 16.47 -18.04 -4.09
N LYS A 290 16.47 -19.02 -3.18
CA LYS A 290 15.94 -20.36 -3.48
C LYS A 290 14.44 -20.34 -3.79
N ALA A 291 13.64 -19.61 -3.03
CA ALA A 291 12.21 -19.48 -3.29
C ALA A 291 11.95 -18.89 -4.69
N ASN A 292 12.75 -17.89 -5.07
CA ASN A 292 12.58 -17.17 -6.34
C ASN A 292 13.03 -17.97 -7.57
N PHE A 293 14.15 -18.71 -7.46
CA PHE A 293 14.77 -19.37 -8.62
C PHE A 293 14.61 -20.89 -8.66
N GLU A 294 14.43 -21.53 -7.51
CA GLU A 294 14.33 -22.98 -7.39
C GLU A 294 12.93 -23.43 -6.95
N GLY A 295 12.17 -22.55 -6.27
CA GLY A 295 10.83 -22.85 -5.77
C GLY A 295 9.77 -22.85 -6.87
N PRO A 296 8.68 -23.63 -6.74
CA PRO A 296 7.56 -23.59 -7.67
C PRO A 296 6.80 -22.27 -7.59
N GLU A 297 6.20 -21.85 -8.70
CA GLU A 297 5.22 -20.77 -8.71
C GLU A 297 3.88 -21.27 -8.18
N CYS A 298 3.42 -20.74 -7.05
CA CYS A 298 2.17 -21.10 -6.41
C CYS A 298 1.44 -19.86 -5.90
N PRO A 299 0.13 -19.68 -6.20
CA PRO A 299 -0.64 -18.58 -5.65
C PRO A 299 -0.81 -18.74 -4.13
N ALA A 300 -0.71 -17.62 -3.38
CA ALA A 300 -0.99 -17.56 -1.95
C ALA A 300 -2.31 -16.81 -1.71
N PHE A 301 -3.33 -17.54 -1.32
CA PHE A 301 -4.71 -17.03 -1.19
C PHE A 301 -4.98 -16.38 0.17
N MET A 302 -5.96 -15.48 0.20
CA MET A 302 -6.47 -14.86 1.42
C MET A 302 -7.92 -15.33 1.64
N ARG A 303 -8.19 -16.04 2.72
CA ARG A 303 -9.50 -16.54 3.17
C ARG A 303 -10.19 -17.52 2.21
N LEU A 304 -10.27 -17.22 0.91
CA LEU A 304 -10.89 -18.06 -0.10
C LEU A 304 -9.91 -18.38 -1.22
N ALA A 305 -9.99 -19.60 -1.73
CA ALA A 305 -9.21 -20.09 -2.85
C ALA A 305 -10.10 -20.93 -3.77
N GLU A 306 -9.70 -21.05 -5.04
CA GLU A 306 -10.26 -22.01 -5.98
C GLU A 306 -9.13 -22.89 -6.53
N ARG A 307 -9.42 -24.18 -6.62
CA ARG A 307 -8.56 -25.13 -7.30
C ARG A 307 -9.40 -26.31 -7.82
N ASP A 308 -9.21 -26.66 -9.07
CA ASP A 308 -9.86 -27.81 -9.72
C ASP A 308 -11.41 -27.78 -9.60
N GLY A 309 -12.02 -26.58 -9.71
CA GLY A 309 -13.45 -26.35 -9.62
C GLY A 309 -14.04 -26.47 -8.20
N LYS A 310 -13.18 -26.55 -7.18
CA LYS A 310 -13.56 -26.57 -5.77
C LYS A 310 -13.20 -25.25 -5.10
N ILE A 311 -14.02 -24.85 -4.13
CA ILE A 311 -13.79 -23.68 -3.31
C ILE A 311 -13.20 -24.13 -1.97
N TYR A 312 -12.18 -23.42 -1.50
CA TYR A 312 -11.55 -23.65 -0.20
C TYR A 312 -11.70 -22.40 0.66
N LEU A 313 -12.23 -22.56 1.87
CA LEU A 313 -12.40 -21.51 2.86
C LEU A 313 -11.44 -21.76 4.04
N ASP A 314 -10.44 -20.91 4.22
CA ASP A 314 -9.55 -20.97 5.40
C ASP A 314 -10.33 -20.63 6.67
N LEU A 315 -10.39 -21.55 7.62
CA LEU A 315 -11.02 -21.32 8.92
C LEU A 315 -10.23 -20.34 9.79
N GLY A 316 -8.97 -20.08 9.50
CA GLY A 316 -8.14 -19.15 10.26
C GLY A 316 -7.85 -19.63 11.68
N ASN A 317 -8.11 -20.88 12.01
CA ASN A 317 -7.85 -21.51 13.32
C ASN A 317 -6.39 -21.93 13.48
N ASP A 318 -6.00 -22.30 14.69
CA ASP A 318 -4.61 -22.68 15.02
C ASP A 318 -4.14 -23.97 14.34
N LEU A 319 -5.07 -24.79 13.85
CA LEU A 319 -4.79 -26.05 13.14
C LEU A 319 -4.62 -25.86 11.63
N TRP A 320 -4.80 -24.66 11.11
CA TRP A 320 -4.73 -24.32 9.68
C TRP A 320 -5.68 -25.14 8.82
N GLU A 321 -6.84 -25.50 9.38
CA GLU A 321 -7.89 -26.22 8.68
C GLU A 321 -8.60 -25.30 7.69
N ALA A 322 -9.08 -25.91 6.60
CA ALA A 322 -9.95 -25.24 5.63
C ALA A 322 -11.16 -26.09 5.32
N VAL A 323 -12.24 -25.44 4.90
CA VAL A 323 -13.42 -26.12 4.35
C VAL A 323 -13.24 -26.24 2.85
N GLU A 324 -13.25 -27.47 2.34
CA GLU A 324 -13.40 -27.75 0.91
C GLU A 324 -14.90 -27.81 0.58
N ILE A 325 -15.32 -27.11 -0.47
CA ILE A 325 -16.70 -27.05 -0.97
C ILE A 325 -16.69 -27.49 -2.42
N ASP A 326 -17.45 -28.49 -2.74
CA ASP A 326 -17.57 -29.03 -4.09
C ASP A 326 -19.03 -29.38 -4.44
N LEU A 327 -19.24 -30.13 -5.53
CA LEU A 327 -20.56 -30.55 -6.01
C LEU A 327 -21.24 -31.56 -5.08
N ASP A 328 -20.50 -32.28 -4.23
CA ASP A 328 -20.98 -33.31 -3.31
C ASP A 328 -21.27 -32.77 -1.91
N GLY A 329 -21.03 -31.47 -1.67
CA GLY A 329 -21.18 -30.80 -0.39
C GLY A 329 -19.91 -30.13 0.08
N TRP A 330 -19.70 -30.05 1.39
CA TRP A 330 -18.50 -29.50 1.97
C TRP A 330 -17.93 -30.38 3.09
N ARG A 331 -16.62 -30.24 3.36
CA ARG A 331 -15.92 -30.97 4.42
C ARG A 331 -14.73 -30.14 4.95
N VAL A 332 -14.41 -30.35 6.21
CA VAL A 332 -13.21 -29.73 6.83
C VAL A 332 -12.01 -30.61 6.53
N LEU A 333 -10.93 -29.99 6.07
CA LEU A 333 -9.65 -30.62 5.75
C LEU A 333 -8.55 -30.07 6.66
N SER A 334 -7.69 -30.97 7.15
CA SER A 334 -6.45 -30.62 7.87
C SER A 334 -5.26 -30.57 6.90
N ASP A 335 -5.29 -31.36 5.82
CA ASP A 335 -4.32 -31.26 4.72
C ASP A 335 -4.96 -30.52 3.55
N VAL A 336 -4.55 -29.26 3.40
CA VAL A 336 -5.19 -28.31 2.49
C VAL A 336 -4.36 -28.19 1.20
N PRO A 337 -4.92 -28.53 0.02
CA PRO A 337 -4.16 -28.59 -1.24
C PRO A 337 -3.83 -27.20 -1.84
N VAL A 338 -4.22 -26.12 -1.18
CA VAL A 338 -3.96 -24.72 -1.58
C VAL A 338 -3.15 -24.00 -0.51
N LYS A 339 -2.36 -23.01 -0.91
CA LYS A 339 -1.54 -22.23 0.01
C LYS A 339 -2.32 -21.01 0.48
N PHE A 340 -2.69 -20.95 1.77
CA PHE A 340 -3.27 -19.77 2.39
C PHE A 340 -2.22 -18.92 3.06
N ARG A 341 -2.33 -17.59 2.95
CA ARG A 341 -1.59 -16.63 3.75
C ARG A 341 -2.53 -15.96 4.74
N ARG A 342 -2.09 -15.76 5.96
CA ARG A 342 -2.88 -15.13 7.01
C ARG A 342 -2.35 -13.76 7.34
N ALA A 343 -3.19 -12.74 7.22
CA ALA A 343 -2.85 -11.37 7.57
C ALA A 343 -2.96 -11.14 9.08
N ARG A 344 -2.22 -10.15 9.57
CA ARG A 344 -2.32 -9.74 10.95
C ARG A 344 -3.73 -9.20 11.25
N GLY A 345 -4.36 -9.71 12.29
CA GLY A 345 -5.73 -9.35 12.68
C GLY A 345 -6.82 -10.25 12.10
N MET A 346 -6.50 -11.17 11.20
CA MET A 346 -7.42 -12.21 10.76
C MET A 346 -7.79 -13.09 11.96
N SER A 347 -9.09 -13.28 12.17
CA SER A 347 -9.64 -14.10 13.26
C SER A 347 -10.22 -15.40 12.72
N SER A 348 -10.38 -16.39 13.60
CA SER A 348 -10.92 -17.70 13.23
C SER A 348 -12.42 -17.66 12.97
N LEU A 349 -12.83 -18.49 12.01
CA LEU A 349 -14.21 -18.92 11.85
C LEU A 349 -14.50 -20.10 12.81
N PRO A 350 -15.73 -20.26 13.26
CA PRO A 350 -16.11 -21.47 14.01
C PRO A 350 -16.09 -22.70 13.08
N ALA A 351 -15.93 -23.88 13.64
CA ALA A 351 -16.16 -25.10 12.89
C ALA A 351 -17.63 -25.15 12.43
N PRO A 352 -17.91 -25.26 11.12
CA PRO A 352 -19.28 -25.27 10.62
C PRO A 352 -20.02 -26.58 11.00
N VAL A 353 -21.34 -26.48 11.21
CA VAL A 353 -22.18 -27.60 11.59
C VAL A 353 -23.16 -27.92 10.46
N ARG A 354 -23.18 -29.20 10.00
CA ARG A 354 -24.05 -29.65 8.92
C ARG A 354 -25.52 -29.80 9.37
N CYS A 355 -26.43 -29.45 8.47
CA CYS A 355 -27.87 -29.81 8.53
C CYS A 355 -28.62 -29.33 9.80
N ARG A 356 -28.09 -28.32 10.52
CA ARG A 356 -28.74 -27.82 11.74
C ARG A 356 -29.15 -26.36 11.69
N GLY A 357 -28.78 -25.66 10.61
CA GLY A 357 -29.04 -24.22 10.46
C GLY A 357 -29.92 -23.92 9.24
N SER A 358 -30.49 -22.74 9.27
CA SER A 358 -31.12 -22.12 8.11
C SER A 358 -30.54 -20.71 7.94
N VAL A 359 -30.30 -20.30 6.71
CA VAL A 359 -29.87 -18.93 6.40
C VAL A 359 -30.86 -17.91 6.96
N ASN A 360 -32.16 -18.29 7.07
CA ASN A 360 -33.19 -17.43 7.67
C ASN A 360 -32.96 -17.10 9.16
N GLU A 361 -32.17 -17.90 9.90
CA GLU A 361 -31.80 -17.56 11.27
C GLU A 361 -31.00 -16.26 11.35
N LEU A 362 -30.30 -15.87 10.27
CA LEU A 362 -29.55 -14.60 10.19
C LEU A 362 -30.47 -13.39 10.34
N ARG A 363 -31.79 -13.51 10.06
CA ARG A 363 -32.76 -12.43 10.25
C ARG A 363 -32.81 -11.90 11.70
N ARG A 364 -32.45 -12.74 12.68
CA ARG A 364 -32.39 -12.36 14.08
C ARG A 364 -31.28 -11.37 14.39
N PHE A 365 -30.27 -11.31 13.53
CA PHE A 365 -29.02 -10.56 13.75
C PHE A 365 -28.82 -9.40 12.78
N VAL A 366 -29.77 -9.15 11.88
CA VAL A 366 -29.74 -8.04 10.92
C VAL A 366 -31.06 -7.29 10.94
N ASN A 367 -31.01 -5.99 10.84
CA ASN A 367 -32.19 -5.12 10.90
C ASN A 367 -32.71 -4.80 9.48
N ILE A 368 -33.31 -5.79 8.84
CA ILE A 368 -33.90 -5.69 7.49
C ILE A 368 -35.41 -5.91 7.58
N ALA A 369 -36.21 -4.99 7.04
CA ALA A 369 -37.65 -5.06 7.07
C ALA A 369 -38.26 -5.63 5.77
N SER A 370 -37.68 -5.26 4.62
CA SER A 370 -38.17 -5.65 3.30
C SER A 370 -37.67 -7.05 2.92
N GLU A 371 -38.54 -7.88 2.35
CA GLU A 371 -38.14 -9.19 1.82
C GLU A 371 -37.16 -9.05 0.65
N GLN A 372 -37.30 -8.02 -0.14
CA GLN A 372 -36.37 -7.73 -1.25
C GLN A 372 -34.98 -7.37 -0.73
N ASP A 373 -34.88 -6.49 0.27
CA ASP A 373 -33.59 -6.13 0.88
C ASP A 373 -32.97 -7.35 1.57
N TRP A 374 -33.79 -8.22 2.17
CA TRP A 374 -33.32 -9.49 2.72
C TRP A 374 -32.69 -10.40 1.65
N MET A 375 -33.39 -10.59 0.53
CA MET A 375 -32.87 -11.35 -0.59
C MET A 375 -31.51 -10.78 -1.09
N LEU A 376 -31.42 -9.48 -1.22
CA LEU A 376 -30.21 -8.82 -1.68
C LEU A 376 -29.05 -8.90 -0.67
N LEU A 377 -29.33 -8.82 0.63
CA LEU A 377 -28.32 -9.00 1.67
C LEU A 377 -27.74 -10.42 1.63
N VAL A 378 -28.61 -11.44 1.56
CA VAL A 378 -28.21 -12.85 1.47
C VAL A 378 -27.48 -13.11 0.15
N ALA A 379 -27.97 -12.53 -0.96
CA ALA A 379 -27.33 -12.61 -2.27
C ALA A 379 -25.90 -12.07 -2.24
N TRP A 380 -25.68 -10.90 -1.61
CA TRP A 380 -24.37 -10.34 -1.42
C TRP A 380 -23.48 -11.25 -0.58
N LEU A 381 -23.99 -11.79 0.52
CA LEU A 381 -23.23 -12.68 1.41
C LEU A 381 -22.79 -13.97 0.69
N ILE A 382 -23.70 -14.62 -0.06
CA ILE A 382 -23.39 -15.82 -0.84
C ILE A 382 -22.38 -15.50 -1.97
N ALA A 383 -22.51 -14.36 -2.62
CA ALA A 383 -21.55 -13.93 -3.63
C ALA A 383 -20.15 -13.70 -3.02
N ALA A 384 -20.06 -13.27 -1.78
CA ALA A 384 -18.79 -13.06 -1.09
C ALA A 384 -18.04 -14.38 -0.80
N PHE A 385 -18.70 -15.55 -0.88
CA PHE A 385 -18.06 -16.87 -0.82
C PHE A 385 -17.45 -17.33 -2.15
N ARG A 386 -17.62 -16.58 -3.23
CA ARG A 386 -16.92 -16.87 -4.49
C ARG A 386 -15.46 -16.44 -4.40
N PRO A 387 -14.51 -17.25 -4.85
CA PRO A 387 -13.10 -16.87 -4.91
C PRO A 387 -12.81 -15.73 -5.88
N HIS A 388 -13.64 -15.58 -6.92
CA HIS A 388 -13.50 -14.57 -7.97
C HIS A 388 -14.77 -13.75 -8.13
N GLY A 389 -14.60 -12.44 -8.35
CA GLY A 389 -15.69 -11.49 -8.62
C GLY A 389 -16.33 -11.68 -10.02
N PRO A 390 -17.10 -10.71 -10.48
CA PRO A 390 -17.34 -9.42 -9.83
C PRO A 390 -18.23 -9.52 -8.59
N TYR A 391 -17.97 -8.59 -7.63
CA TYR A 391 -18.78 -8.48 -6.41
C TYR A 391 -19.58 -7.20 -6.41
N PRO A 392 -20.88 -7.21 -6.07
CA PRO A 392 -21.60 -5.98 -5.82
C PRO A 392 -21.08 -5.30 -4.56
N ILE A 393 -21.07 -3.96 -4.56
CA ILE A 393 -20.74 -3.15 -3.40
C ILE A 393 -22.00 -3.05 -2.53
N LEU A 394 -21.96 -3.55 -1.30
CA LEU A 394 -23.08 -3.45 -0.37
C LEU A 394 -23.08 -2.08 0.32
N VAL A 395 -24.14 -1.31 0.15
CA VAL A 395 -24.34 -0.01 0.79
C VAL A 395 -25.47 -0.12 1.79
N LEU A 396 -25.17 0.04 3.08
CA LEU A 396 -26.15 0.05 4.15
C LEU A 396 -26.55 1.49 4.49
N HIS A 397 -27.78 1.83 4.13
CA HIS A 397 -28.36 3.14 4.34
C HIS A 397 -29.38 3.11 5.48
N GLY A 398 -29.57 4.22 6.18
CA GLY A 398 -30.55 4.34 7.27
C GLY A 398 -30.14 5.37 8.30
N GLU A 399 -31.07 5.73 9.18
CA GLU A 399 -30.89 6.70 10.25
C GLU A 399 -29.88 6.26 11.31
N GLN A 400 -29.50 7.16 12.20
CA GLN A 400 -28.71 6.81 13.37
C GLN A 400 -29.49 5.82 14.24
N GLY A 401 -28.83 4.76 14.73
CA GLY A 401 -29.51 3.73 15.53
C GLY A 401 -30.21 2.64 14.72
N SER A 402 -30.02 2.56 13.41
CA SER A 402 -30.55 1.49 12.54
C SER A 402 -29.69 0.22 12.46
N ALA A 403 -28.64 0.10 13.27
CA ALA A 403 -27.71 -1.04 13.35
C ALA A 403 -26.86 -1.30 12.09
N LYS A 404 -26.54 -0.29 11.26
CA LYS A 404 -25.68 -0.43 10.08
C LYS A 404 -24.31 -1.05 10.41
N SER A 405 -23.61 -0.51 11.38
CA SER A 405 -22.29 -0.99 11.81
C SER A 405 -22.37 -2.40 12.41
N THR A 406 -23.45 -2.74 13.13
CA THR A 406 -23.68 -4.08 13.66
C THR A 406 -23.92 -5.09 12.53
N THR A 407 -24.76 -4.75 11.54
CA THR A 407 -25.00 -5.57 10.35
C THR A 407 -23.69 -5.81 9.59
N SER A 408 -22.89 -4.78 9.37
CA SER A 408 -21.56 -4.93 8.74
C SER A 408 -20.64 -5.87 9.51
N ARG A 409 -20.62 -5.78 10.86
CA ARG A 409 -19.84 -6.68 11.72
C ARG A 409 -20.34 -8.13 11.65
N VAL A 410 -21.66 -8.35 11.66
CA VAL A 410 -22.29 -9.67 11.54
C VAL A 410 -21.94 -10.34 10.21
N LEU A 411 -22.13 -9.64 9.07
CA LEU A 411 -21.81 -10.17 7.75
C LEU A 411 -20.32 -10.50 7.64
N ARG A 412 -19.47 -9.62 8.14
CA ARG A 412 -18.03 -9.88 8.14
C ARG A 412 -17.64 -11.06 9.03
N ALA A 413 -18.26 -11.19 10.19
CA ALA A 413 -17.99 -12.28 11.12
C ALA A 413 -18.32 -13.67 10.54
N LEU A 414 -19.28 -13.76 9.62
CA LEU A 414 -19.67 -15.03 8.98
C LEU A 414 -18.66 -15.52 7.94
N LEU A 415 -17.83 -14.65 7.35
CA LEU A 415 -16.90 -15.05 6.30
C LEU A 415 -15.46 -14.61 6.56
N ASP A 416 -15.24 -13.36 6.98
CA ASP A 416 -13.91 -12.76 7.19
C ASP A 416 -13.81 -12.04 8.54
N PRO A 417 -13.92 -12.74 9.68
CA PRO A 417 -13.76 -12.16 11.00
C PRO A 417 -12.37 -11.54 11.17
N ASN A 418 -12.33 -10.40 11.84
CA ASN A 418 -11.09 -9.64 12.02
C ASN A 418 -11.13 -8.88 13.34
N THR A 419 -9.98 -8.69 13.99
CA THR A 419 -9.86 -7.90 15.22
C THR A 419 -10.26 -6.43 15.05
N ALA A 420 -10.16 -5.90 13.83
CA ALA A 420 -10.66 -4.59 13.43
C ALA A 420 -11.70 -4.76 12.29
N PRO A 421 -12.94 -5.14 12.62
CA PRO A 421 -13.94 -5.52 11.62
C PRO A 421 -14.42 -4.35 10.77
N LEU A 422 -14.35 -3.13 11.28
CA LEU A 422 -14.74 -1.90 10.60
C LEU A 422 -13.53 -0.98 10.45
N ARG A 423 -13.48 -0.25 9.35
CA ARG A 423 -12.45 0.73 9.05
C ARG A 423 -13.09 2.10 8.85
N GLY A 424 -12.46 3.15 9.34
CA GLY A 424 -12.86 4.52 9.03
C GLY A 424 -12.56 4.89 7.58
N GLU A 425 -12.91 6.12 7.20
CA GLU A 425 -12.65 6.67 5.87
C GLU A 425 -11.16 6.58 5.50
N PRO A 426 -10.80 5.96 4.35
CA PRO A 426 -9.42 5.86 3.90
C PRO A 426 -8.93 7.23 3.41
N ARG A 427 -7.66 7.55 3.66
CA ARG A 427 -7.06 8.85 3.30
C ARG A 427 -6.67 8.91 1.84
N ASP A 428 -6.23 7.79 1.30
CA ASP A 428 -5.73 7.68 -0.07
C ASP A 428 -5.92 6.25 -0.63
N LEU A 429 -5.54 6.07 -1.88
CA LEU A 429 -5.60 4.78 -2.59
C LEU A 429 -4.77 3.69 -1.89
N ARG A 430 -3.67 4.06 -1.26
CA ARG A 430 -2.78 3.12 -0.59
C ARG A 430 -3.43 2.50 0.64
N ASP A 431 -4.19 3.28 1.43
CA ASP A 431 -4.96 2.76 2.56
C ASP A 431 -5.97 1.69 2.08
N VAL A 432 -6.61 1.91 0.92
CA VAL A 432 -7.52 0.94 0.30
C VAL A 432 -6.78 -0.33 -0.15
N MET A 433 -5.61 -0.19 -0.78
CA MET A 433 -4.78 -1.32 -1.20
C MET A 433 -4.30 -2.15 0.01
N ILE A 434 -3.84 -1.49 1.07
CA ILE A 434 -3.44 -2.16 2.32
C ILE A 434 -4.63 -2.91 2.93
N ALA A 435 -5.82 -2.31 2.92
CA ALA A 435 -7.03 -2.97 3.40
C ALA A 435 -7.36 -4.22 2.58
N ALA A 436 -7.29 -4.13 1.25
CA ALA A 436 -7.57 -5.22 0.31
C ALA A 436 -6.51 -6.34 0.34
N SER A 437 -5.26 -5.99 0.65
CA SER A 437 -4.18 -6.97 0.84
C SER A 437 -4.32 -7.77 2.14
N ASN A 438 -4.96 -7.20 3.17
CA ASN A 438 -5.01 -7.77 4.52
C ASN A 438 -6.40 -8.22 4.97
N GLY A 439 -7.38 -8.28 4.09
CA GLY A 439 -8.72 -8.75 4.37
C GLY A 439 -9.41 -9.24 3.10
N TRP A 440 -10.33 -10.19 3.27
CA TRP A 440 -11.20 -10.64 2.18
C TRP A 440 -12.35 -9.66 1.97
N ILE A 441 -13.09 -9.33 3.05
CA ILE A 441 -14.16 -8.32 3.02
C ILE A 441 -13.59 -6.98 3.48
N ILE A 442 -13.82 -5.92 2.70
CA ILE A 442 -13.49 -4.56 3.07
C ILE A 442 -14.76 -3.86 3.57
N SER A 443 -14.75 -3.40 4.81
CA SER A 443 -15.88 -2.67 5.40
C SER A 443 -15.44 -1.29 5.85
N PHE A 444 -16.00 -0.25 5.22
CA PHE A 444 -15.82 1.14 5.62
C PHE A 444 -17.06 1.62 6.38
N ASP A 445 -16.82 2.17 7.55
CA ASP A 445 -17.85 2.60 8.49
C ASP A 445 -17.90 4.12 8.62
N ASN A 446 -19.10 4.67 8.70
CA ASN A 446 -19.35 6.09 8.92
C ASN A 446 -18.70 7.00 7.87
N LEU A 447 -18.85 6.64 6.58
CA LEU A 447 -18.40 7.49 5.48
C LEU A 447 -19.29 8.73 5.38
N SER A 448 -18.68 9.92 5.44
CA SER A 448 -19.39 11.19 5.27
C SER A 448 -19.66 11.49 3.79
N ARG A 449 -18.77 11.05 2.90
CA ARG A 449 -18.83 11.22 1.44
C ARG A 449 -17.92 10.21 0.75
N ILE A 450 -18.15 9.96 -0.53
CA ILE A 450 -17.24 9.17 -1.36
C ILE A 450 -16.55 10.10 -2.37
N PRO A 451 -15.27 10.48 -2.14
CA PRO A 451 -14.51 11.25 -3.11
C PRO A 451 -14.29 10.47 -4.41
N HIS A 452 -13.98 11.16 -5.50
CA HIS A 452 -13.86 10.56 -6.84
C HIS A 452 -12.88 9.38 -6.88
N TRP A 453 -11.71 9.55 -6.29
CA TRP A 453 -10.68 8.51 -6.25
C TRP A 453 -11.12 7.25 -5.50
N LEU A 454 -11.89 7.41 -4.42
CA LEU A 454 -12.40 6.28 -3.63
C LEU A 454 -13.50 5.52 -4.39
N SER A 455 -14.41 6.24 -5.07
CA SER A 455 -15.41 5.62 -5.94
C SER A 455 -14.74 4.79 -7.05
N ASP A 456 -13.71 5.34 -7.71
CA ASP A 456 -12.98 4.63 -8.75
C ASP A 456 -12.22 3.41 -8.20
N ALA A 457 -11.65 3.52 -6.99
CA ALA A 457 -10.99 2.41 -6.29
C ALA A 457 -11.99 1.28 -5.93
N LEU A 458 -13.16 1.63 -5.38
CA LEU A 458 -14.20 0.66 -5.04
C LEU A 458 -14.75 -0.05 -6.29
N CYS A 459 -14.94 0.68 -7.40
CA CYS A 459 -15.33 0.10 -8.66
C CYS A 459 -14.32 -0.94 -9.18
N ARG A 460 -13.01 -0.65 -9.05
CA ARG A 460 -11.95 -1.61 -9.42
C ARG A 460 -11.94 -2.83 -8.51
N LEU A 461 -12.08 -2.64 -7.21
CA LEU A 461 -12.19 -3.75 -6.25
C LEU A 461 -13.41 -4.65 -6.52
N ALA A 462 -14.51 -4.05 -6.97
CA ALA A 462 -15.74 -4.79 -7.27
C ALA A 462 -15.63 -5.67 -8.53
N THR A 463 -14.97 -5.16 -9.59
CA THR A 463 -15.00 -5.79 -10.93
C THR A 463 -13.65 -6.23 -11.46
N GLY A 464 -12.57 -5.99 -10.74
CA GLY A 464 -11.20 -6.15 -11.22
C GLY A 464 -10.70 -4.91 -11.97
N GLY A 465 -9.40 -4.82 -12.09
CA GLY A 465 -8.69 -3.70 -12.67
C GLY A 465 -7.56 -3.29 -11.74
N GLY A 466 -6.36 -3.70 -12.08
CA GLY A 466 -5.17 -3.54 -11.26
C GLY A 466 -4.98 -2.12 -10.74
N PHE A 467 -4.45 -2.04 -9.56
CA PHE A 467 -3.93 -0.81 -8.98
C PHE A 467 -2.42 -0.81 -9.18
N SER A 468 -1.86 0.31 -9.58
CA SER A 468 -0.44 0.51 -9.61
C SER A 468 -0.06 1.64 -8.66
N THR A 469 1.00 1.42 -7.89
CA THR A 469 1.62 2.47 -7.08
C THR A 469 3.12 2.27 -7.07
N ARG A 470 3.87 3.36 -6.95
CA ARG A 470 5.32 3.27 -6.81
C ARG A 470 5.68 2.52 -5.53
N GLU A 471 6.62 1.59 -5.64
CA GLU A 471 7.22 0.98 -4.48
C GLU A 471 8.04 2.04 -3.70
N LEU A 472 7.93 2.00 -2.37
CA LEU A 472 8.69 2.92 -1.53
C LEU A 472 10.18 2.56 -1.60
N TYR A 473 10.99 3.56 -1.90
CA TYR A 473 12.46 3.47 -2.00
C TYR A 473 13.03 2.85 -3.28
N THR A 474 12.21 2.64 -4.33
CA THR A 474 12.69 2.28 -5.66
C THR A 474 12.18 3.31 -6.67
N ASP A 475 13.06 3.78 -7.57
CA ASP A 475 12.70 4.81 -8.55
C ASP A 475 12.02 4.24 -9.80
N SER A 476 12.11 2.93 -10.02
CA SER A 476 11.67 2.25 -11.24
C SER A 476 10.72 1.07 -11.01
N GLU A 477 10.44 0.66 -9.75
CA GLU A 477 9.59 -0.48 -9.46
C GLU A 477 8.17 -0.06 -9.10
N GLU A 478 7.21 -0.65 -9.80
CA GLU A 478 5.79 -0.45 -9.61
C GLU A 478 5.20 -1.68 -8.91
N VAL A 479 4.54 -1.46 -7.78
CA VAL A 479 3.74 -2.50 -7.15
C VAL A 479 2.43 -2.59 -7.88
N LEU A 480 2.25 -3.68 -8.64
CA LEU A 480 0.98 -4.05 -9.24
C LEU A 480 0.16 -4.82 -8.21
N PHE A 481 -1.02 -4.31 -7.92
CA PHE A 481 -1.96 -4.95 -7.02
C PHE A 481 -3.26 -5.23 -7.77
N ASP A 482 -3.52 -6.50 -8.05
CA ASP A 482 -4.79 -6.94 -8.61
C ASP A 482 -5.56 -7.75 -7.56
N ALA A 483 -6.67 -7.20 -7.12
CA ALA A 483 -7.56 -7.90 -6.19
C ALA A 483 -9.00 -7.48 -6.41
N GLN A 484 -9.87 -8.47 -6.46
CA GLN A 484 -11.30 -8.30 -6.35
C GLN A 484 -11.71 -8.61 -4.91
N ARG A 485 -12.47 -7.71 -4.27
CA ARG A 485 -12.89 -7.86 -2.87
C ARG A 485 -14.34 -7.45 -2.68
N PRO A 486 -15.15 -8.27 -1.99
CA PRO A 486 -16.45 -7.83 -1.51
C PRO A 486 -16.30 -6.61 -0.60
N SER A 487 -17.15 -5.60 -0.80
CA SER A 487 -17.05 -4.34 -0.04
C SER A 487 -18.40 -4.00 0.59
N ILE A 488 -18.34 -3.53 1.85
CA ILE A 488 -19.48 -3.02 2.61
C ILE A 488 -19.20 -1.56 2.93
N LEU A 489 -20.14 -0.70 2.60
CA LEU A 489 -20.10 0.72 2.94
C LEU A 489 -21.28 1.05 3.83
N ASN A 490 -21.05 1.72 4.93
CA ASN A 490 -22.10 2.35 5.69
C ASN A 490 -21.78 3.82 5.93
N GLY A 491 -22.78 4.67 6.01
CA GLY A 491 -22.60 6.11 6.17
C GLY A 491 -23.81 6.88 5.74
N ILE A 492 -23.61 8.09 5.32
CA ILE A 492 -24.58 9.15 5.19
C ILE A 492 -25.12 9.30 3.75
N GLU A 493 -26.11 10.15 3.64
CA GLU A 493 -27.05 10.48 2.57
C GLU A 493 -26.49 10.73 1.15
N GLU A 494 -25.18 11.02 0.99
CA GLU A 494 -24.59 11.36 -0.33
C GLU A 494 -23.75 10.25 -0.97
N LEU A 495 -23.91 8.98 -0.56
CA LEU A 495 -23.18 7.86 -1.17
C LEU A 495 -23.53 7.67 -2.65
N ALA A 496 -24.64 8.23 -3.09
CA ALA A 496 -25.30 7.97 -4.37
C ALA A 496 -24.98 8.97 -5.51
N SER A 497 -23.89 9.72 -5.46
CA SER A 497 -23.66 10.77 -6.45
C SER A 497 -23.00 10.32 -7.77
N ARG A 498 -22.51 9.07 -7.88
CA ARG A 498 -21.77 8.60 -9.08
C ARG A 498 -22.39 7.36 -9.71
N GLY A 499 -22.85 7.50 -10.95
CA GLY A 499 -23.48 6.44 -11.72
C GLY A 499 -22.64 5.15 -11.83
N ASP A 500 -21.31 5.25 -11.93
CA ASP A 500 -20.41 4.10 -12.03
C ASP A 500 -20.39 3.22 -10.76
N LEU A 501 -20.46 3.85 -9.58
CA LEU A 501 -20.55 3.16 -8.30
C LEU A 501 -21.93 2.53 -8.14
N LEU A 502 -22.97 3.30 -8.46
CA LEU A 502 -24.37 2.91 -8.32
C LEU A 502 -24.72 1.70 -9.20
N ASP A 503 -24.17 1.63 -10.40
CA ASP A 503 -24.34 0.48 -11.31
C ASP A 503 -23.75 -0.83 -10.75
N ARG A 504 -22.92 -0.75 -9.70
CA ARG A 504 -22.26 -1.88 -9.05
C ARG A 504 -22.69 -2.05 -7.59
N ALA A 505 -23.59 -1.20 -7.10
CA ALA A 505 -24.01 -1.21 -5.72
C ALA A 505 -25.33 -1.96 -5.52
N LEU A 506 -25.48 -2.55 -4.34
CA LEU A 506 -26.76 -2.95 -3.75
C LEU A 506 -27.02 -1.99 -2.58
N ILE A 507 -28.04 -1.15 -2.68
CA ILE A 507 -28.39 -0.19 -1.64
C ILE A 507 -29.52 -0.79 -0.81
N LEU A 508 -29.27 -1.04 0.47
CA LEU A 508 -30.24 -1.60 1.39
C LEU A 508 -30.62 -0.56 2.45
N TYR A 509 -31.89 -0.46 2.75
CA TYR A 509 -32.41 0.45 3.74
C TYR A 509 -32.67 -0.25 5.06
N LEU A 510 -32.00 0.19 6.14
CA LEU A 510 -32.20 -0.31 7.49
C LEU A 510 -33.09 0.66 8.27
N PRO A 511 -34.28 0.22 8.73
CA PRO A 511 -35.18 1.07 9.51
C PRO A 511 -34.59 1.40 10.88
N SER A 512 -35.06 2.47 11.51
CA SER A 512 -34.66 2.79 12.88
C SER A 512 -35.22 1.75 13.86
N ILE A 513 -34.41 1.38 14.86
CA ILE A 513 -34.80 0.42 15.89
C ILE A 513 -35.47 1.18 17.04
N ALA A 514 -36.74 0.86 17.31
CA ALA A 514 -37.44 1.41 18.44
C ALA A 514 -36.72 1.07 19.77
N GLU A 515 -36.73 2.01 20.73
CA GLU A 515 -35.99 1.85 21.99
C GLU A 515 -36.37 0.57 22.76
N GLN A 516 -37.64 0.18 22.71
CA GLN A 516 -38.15 -1.02 23.37
C GLN A 516 -37.63 -2.34 22.75
N LYS A 517 -37.15 -2.30 21.51
CA LYS A 517 -36.58 -3.45 20.77
C LYS A 517 -35.08 -3.54 20.85
N ARG A 518 -34.40 -2.59 21.52
CA ARG A 518 -32.95 -2.60 21.69
C ARG A 518 -32.57 -3.65 22.71
N GLU A 519 -31.65 -4.53 22.32
CA GLU A 519 -31.04 -5.53 23.22
C GLU A 519 -29.67 -5.09 23.71
N PRO A 520 -29.22 -5.56 24.90
CA PRO A 520 -27.85 -5.36 25.33
C PRO A 520 -26.85 -5.97 24.34
N GLU A 521 -25.79 -5.25 24.01
CA GLU A 521 -24.79 -5.70 23.02
C GLU A 521 -24.15 -7.03 23.42
N SER A 522 -23.88 -7.25 24.71
CA SER A 522 -23.32 -8.51 25.23
C SER A 522 -24.20 -9.72 24.96
N LYS A 523 -25.54 -9.59 25.14
CA LYS A 523 -26.49 -10.65 24.86
C LYS A 523 -26.57 -10.93 23.37
N PHE A 524 -26.68 -9.88 22.56
CA PHE A 524 -26.72 -9.98 21.09
C PHE A 524 -25.53 -10.77 20.55
N TRP A 525 -24.31 -10.41 20.94
CA TRP A 525 -23.11 -11.11 20.47
C TRP A 525 -22.99 -12.52 21.01
N SER A 526 -23.41 -12.79 22.25
CA SER A 526 -23.46 -14.14 22.79
C SER A 526 -24.41 -15.04 22.00
N ASP A 527 -25.61 -14.55 21.68
CA ASP A 527 -26.61 -15.29 20.89
C ASP A 527 -26.12 -15.50 19.44
N PHE A 528 -25.47 -14.50 18.85
CA PHE A 528 -24.88 -14.58 17.53
C PHE A 528 -23.72 -15.61 17.46
N GLU A 529 -22.80 -15.59 18.42
CA GLU A 529 -21.68 -16.56 18.44
C GLU A 529 -22.18 -17.99 18.63
N ALA A 530 -23.26 -18.19 19.40
CA ALA A 530 -23.91 -19.50 19.54
C ALA A 530 -24.56 -19.99 18.23
N ALA A 531 -25.13 -19.09 17.43
CA ALA A 531 -25.79 -19.43 16.16
C ALA A 531 -24.77 -19.56 14.99
N ARG A 532 -23.62 -18.93 15.09
CA ARG A 532 -22.64 -18.76 14.01
C ARG A 532 -22.14 -20.06 13.36
N PRO A 533 -21.86 -21.18 14.07
CA PRO A 533 -21.50 -22.46 13.47
C PRO A 533 -22.59 -23.03 12.56
N ASN A 534 -23.87 -22.91 12.97
CA ASN A 534 -25.01 -23.37 12.21
C ASN A 534 -25.29 -22.49 10.99
N LEU A 535 -25.19 -21.16 11.15
CA LEU A 535 -25.30 -20.19 10.06
C LEU A 535 -24.22 -20.42 8.99
N LEU A 536 -22.97 -20.64 9.42
CA LEU A 536 -21.88 -20.94 8.49
C LEU A 536 -22.14 -22.24 7.73
N GLY A 537 -22.56 -23.33 8.42
CA GLY A 537 -22.91 -24.58 7.77
C GLY A 537 -24.02 -24.42 6.72
N ALA A 538 -25.11 -23.71 7.06
CA ALA A 538 -26.21 -23.43 6.13
C ALA A 538 -25.75 -22.60 4.91
N LEU A 539 -24.86 -21.63 5.08
CA LEU A 539 -24.29 -20.87 3.95
C LEU A 539 -23.43 -21.75 3.05
N LEU A 540 -22.63 -22.65 3.63
CA LEU A 540 -21.81 -23.60 2.88
C LEU A 540 -22.67 -24.60 2.09
N ASP A 541 -23.79 -25.05 2.65
CA ASP A 541 -24.77 -25.90 1.94
C ASP A 541 -25.32 -25.16 0.70
N VAL A 542 -25.67 -23.86 0.84
CA VAL A 542 -26.15 -23.05 -0.28
C VAL A 542 -25.07 -22.84 -1.33
N VAL A 543 -23.82 -22.61 -0.93
CA VAL A 543 -22.69 -22.43 -1.86
C VAL A 543 -22.46 -23.72 -2.66
N SER A 544 -22.50 -24.89 -2.02
CA SER A 544 -22.34 -26.16 -2.71
C SER A 544 -23.49 -26.43 -3.70
N ASP A 545 -24.76 -26.21 -3.29
CA ASP A 545 -25.93 -26.37 -4.19
C ASP A 545 -25.85 -25.39 -5.38
N ALA A 546 -25.38 -24.17 -5.15
CA ALA A 546 -25.15 -23.18 -6.22
C ALA A 546 -24.12 -23.69 -7.23
N LEU A 547 -23.00 -24.31 -6.80
CA LEU A 547 -22.02 -24.94 -7.70
C LEU A 547 -22.66 -26.00 -8.60
N VAL A 548 -23.52 -26.87 -8.04
CA VAL A 548 -24.21 -27.91 -8.78
C VAL A 548 -25.12 -27.32 -9.87
N ARG A 549 -25.86 -26.26 -9.56
CA ARG A 549 -26.87 -25.68 -10.46
C ARG A 549 -26.27 -24.66 -11.45
N LEU A 550 -25.11 -24.09 -11.14
CA LEU A 550 -24.49 -23.02 -11.92
C LEU A 550 -24.45 -23.29 -13.44
N PRO A 551 -24.08 -24.50 -13.93
CA PRO A 551 -24.02 -24.76 -15.37
C PRO A 551 -25.39 -24.71 -16.08
N SER A 552 -26.48 -24.87 -15.34
CA SER A 552 -27.86 -24.92 -15.90
C SER A 552 -28.54 -23.56 -15.95
N VAL A 553 -28.02 -22.54 -15.25
CA VAL A 553 -28.66 -21.22 -15.16
C VAL A 553 -28.55 -20.45 -16.47
N LYS A 554 -29.71 -19.98 -16.95
CA LYS A 554 -29.82 -19.12 -18.13
C LYS A 554 -30.64 -17.88 -17.78
N LEU A 555 -30.00 -16.71 -17.79
CA LEU A 555 -30.68 -15.46 -17.56
C LEU A 555 -31.27 -14.93 -18.89
N SER A 556 -32.53 -14.52 -18.89
CA SER A 556 -33.20 -13.87 -20.03
C SER A 556 -32.64 -12.47 -20.29
N LYS A 557 -32.29 -11.73 -19.22
CA LYS A 557 -31.59 -10.44 -19.26
C LYS A 557 -30.30 -10.52 -18.45
N LYS A 558 -29.19 -10.11 -19.03
CA LYS A 558 -27.88 -10.09 -18.36
C LYS A 558 -27.62 -8.69 -17.80
N PRO A 559 -27.63 -8.50 -16.48
CA PRO A 559 -27.26 -7.25 -15.85
C PRO A 559 -25.73 -7.00 -15.98
N ARG A 560 -25.26 -5.82 -15.55
CA ARG A 560 -23.83 -5.46 -15.57
C ARG A 560 -22.95 -6.45 -14.81
N LEU A 561 -23.42 -6.94 -13.65
CA LEU A 561 -22.75 -7.98 -12.87
C LEU A 561 -23.39 -9.35 -13.18
N ALA A 562 -23.24 -9.80 -14.42
CA ALA A 562 -23.91 -11.02 -14.91
C ALA A 562 -23.51 -12.26 -14.12
N ASP A 563 -22.22 -12.44 -13.80
CA ASP A 563 -21.73 -13.61 -13.06
C ASP A 563 -22.24 -13.65 -11.62
N PHE A 564 -22.40 -12.48 -10.99
CA PHE A 564 -23.09 -12.36 -9.71
C PHE A 564 -24.54 -12.81 -9.82
N ALA A 565 -25.24 -12.33 -10.83
CA ALA A 565 -26.65 -12.67 -11.04
C ALA A 565 -26.84 -14.16 -11.31
N ILE A 566 -26.02 -14.77 -12.15
CA ILE A 566 -26.05 -16.21 -12.46
C ILE A 566 -25.79 -17.02 -11.18
N TRP A 567 -24.80 -16.64 -10.39
CA TRP A 567 -24.45 -17.33 -9.15
C TRP A 567 -25.59 -17.33 -8.13
N VAL A 568 -26.23 -16.20 -7.92
CA VAL A 568 -27.32 -16.08 -6.93
C VAL A 568 -28.59 -16.77 -7.43
N THR A 569 -28.89 -16.68 -8.73
CA THR A 569 -30.01 -17.43 -9.31
C THR A 569 -29.82 -18.96 -9.16
N ALA A 570 -28.58 -19.47 -9.24
CA ALA A 570 -28.28 -20.87 -8.95
C ALA A 570 -28.60 -21.24 -7.48
N ALA A 571 -28.49 -20.30 -6.55
CA ALA A 571 -28.76 -20.53 -5.13
C ALA A 571 -30.26 -20.40 -4.72
N GLU A 572 -31.10 -19.78 -5.55
CA GLU A 572 -32.52 -19.52 -5.23
C GLU A 572 -33.28 -20.76 -4.69
N PRO A 573 -33.17 -21.95 -5.31
CA PRO A 573 -33.97 -23.12 -4.88
C PRO A 573 -33.68 -23.54 -3.43
N LEU A 574 -32.41 -23.56 -3.01
CA LEU A 574 -32.06 -23.97 -1.65
C LEU A 574 -32.38 -22.87 -0.62
N LEU A 575 -32.46 -21.62 -1.05
CA LEU A 575 -32.91 -20.49 -0.22
C LEU A 575 -34.43 -20.45 -0.08
N GLY A 576 -35.18 -21.28 -0.83
CA GLY A 576 -36.64 -21.29 -0.85
C GLY A 576 -37.24 -20.05 -1.52
N TRP A 577 -36.49 -19.38 -2.40
CA TRP A 577 -37.00 -18.26 -3.16
C TRP A 577 -37.74 -18.73 -4.40
N SER A 578 -38.72 -17.94 -4.85
CA SER A 578 -39.41 -18.21 -6.11
C SER A 578 -38.43 -18.03 -7.28
N GLU A 579 -38.59 -18.80 -8.34
CA GLU A 579 -37.82 -18.68 -9.57
C GLU A 579 -37.90 -17.26 -10.11
N GLY A 580 -36.74 -16.61 -10.30
CA GLY A 580 -36.61 -15.22 -10.74
C GLY A 580 -36.81 -14.16 -9.63
N GLY A 581 -37.18 -14.57 -8.42
CA GLY A 581 -37.47 -13.65 -7.32
C GLY A 581 -36.27 -12.74 -6.95
N PHE A 582 -35.07 -13.31 -6.98
CA PHE A 582 -33.85 -12.53 -6.80
C PHE A 582 -33.64 -11.52 -7.93
N MET A 583 -33.83 -11.94 -9.18
CA MET A 583 -33.64 -11.03 -10.32
C MET A 583 -34.62 -9.86 -10.28
N ASP A 584 -35.86 -10.08 -9.88
CA ASP A 584 -36.85 -9.01 -9.72
C ASP A 584 -36.42 -8.04 -8.62
N ALA A 585 -36.00 -8.54 -7.45
CA ALA A 585 -35.47 -7.72 -6.37
C ALA A 585 -34.24 -6.92 -6.79
N TYR A 586 -33.30 -7.55 -7.52
CA TYR A 586 -32.09 -6.92 -8.01
C TYR A 586 -32.36 -5.79 -9.03
N LEU A 587 -33.23 -6.04 -9.99
CA LEU A 587 -33.61 -5.03 -11.01
C LEU A 587 -34.37 -3.86 -10.37
N GLN A 588 -35.26 -4.12 -9.41
CA GLN A 588 -35.96 -3.08 -8.67
C GLN A 588 -34.99 -2.21 -7.84
N ASN A 589 -34.04 -2.84 -7.15
CA ASN A 589 -33.00 -2.11 -6.42
C ASN A 589 -32.14 -1.24 -7.34
N GLN A 590 -31.80 -1.75 -8.52
CA GLN A 590 -31.07 -0.97 -9.53
C GLN A 590 -31.88 0.21 -10.08
N SER A 591 -33.19 0.02 -10.29
CA SER A 591 -34.07 1.10 -10.73
C SER A 591 -34.19 2.18 -9.66
N ALA A 592 -34.50 1.81 -8.42
CA ALA A 592 -34.57 2.75 -7.29
C ALA A 592 -33.26 3.52 -7.08
N THR A 593 -32.13 2.80 -7.22
CA THR A 593 -30.78 3.41 -7.15
C THR A 593 -30.55 4.43 -8.27
N ASN A 594 -31.02 4.12 -9.50
CA ASN A 594 -30.94 5.03 -10.64
C ASN A 594 -31.78 6.30 -10.41
N ASP A 595 -32.99 6.14 -9.87
CA ASP A 595 -33.89 7.25 -9.57
C ASP A 595 -33.29 8.18 -8.49
N LEU A 596 -32.72 7.62 -7.43
CA LEU A 596 -31.98 8.39 -6.42
C LEU A 596 -30.81 9.18 -7.04
N ALA A 597 -30.07 8.58 -7.98
CA ALA A 597 -28.97 9.26 -8.66
C ALA A 597 -29.43 10.44 -9.52
N LEU A 598 -30.58 10.31 -10.16
CA LEU A 598 -31.18 11.36 -10.97
C LEU A 598 -31.76 12.49 -10.09
N GLU A 599 -32.42 12.13 -8.98
CA GLU A 599 -32.93 13.09 -7.99
C GLU A 599 -31.82 13.91 -7.32
N ALA A 600 -30.69 13.30 -7.05
CA ALA A 600 -29.52 13.97 -6.47
C ALA A 600 -28.85 14.95 -7.46
N SER A 601 -29.17 14.89 -8.76
CA SER A 601 -28.57 15.73 -9.80
C SER A 601 -29.52 16.85 -10.23
N PRO A 602 -29.23 18.12 -9.89
CA PRO A 602 -30.04 19.25 -10.36
C PRO A 602 -30.19 19.32 -11.89
N ILE A 603 -29.14 18.89 -12.62
CA ILE A 603 -29.16 18.84 -14.10
C ILE A 603 -30.14 17.76 -14.57
N ALA A 604 -30.12 16.58 -13.95
CA ALA A 604 -30.98 15.48 -14.34
C ALA A 604 -32.46 15.84 -14.09
N ALA A 605 -32.77 16.42 -12.93
CA ALA A 605 -34.13 16.90 -12.60
C ALA A 605 -34.62 17.95 -13.60
N ALA A 606 -33.74 18.90 -13.97
CA ALA A 606 -34.09 19.91 -15.00
C ALA A 606 -34.30 19.28 -16.39
N ILE A 607 -33.49 18.28 -16.76
CA ILE A 607 -33.67 17.55 -18.04
C ILE A 607 -34.98 16.77 -18.05
N GLN A 608 -35.31 16.07 -16.96
CA GLN A 608 -36.56 15.34 -16.81
C GLN A 608 -37.77 16.28 -16.94
N ALA A 609 -37.70 17.48 -16.36
CA ALA A 609 -38.73 18.49 -16.49
C ALA A 609 -38.84 19.02 -17.94
N LEU A 610 -37.70 19.36 -18.56
CA LEU A 610 -37.67 19.84 -19.97
C LEU A 610 -38.28 18.80 -20.93
N VAL A 611 -37.94 17.51 -20.77
CA VAL A 611 -38.39 16.43 -21.65
C VAL A 611 -39.88 16.10 -21.44
N ARG A 612 -40.46 16.41 -20.27
CA ARG A 612 -41.93 16.33 -20.06
C ARG A 612 -42.68 17.35 -20.86
N ASP A 613 -42.07 18.53 -21.07
CA ASP A 613 -42.69 19.62 -21.81
C ASP A 613 -42.48 19.45 -23.35
N GLY A 614 -41.57 18.59 -23.79
CA GLY A 614 -41.31 18.30 -25.19
C GLY A 614 -39.91 17.76 -25.48
N GLU A 615 -39.65 17.46 -26.76
CA GLU A 615 -38.33 17.04 -27.22
C GLU A 615 -37.38 18.24 -27.35
N PHE A 616 -36.09 18.02 -27.13
CA PHE A 616 -35.08 19.05 -27.34
C PHE A 616 -34.04 18.61 -28.37
N GLU A 617 -33.69 19.52 -29.28
CA GLU A 617 -32.53 19.39 -30.17
C GLU A 617 -31.78 20.73 -30.26
N GLY A 618 -30.48 20.72 -29.99
CA GLY A 618 -29.65 21.92 -29.99
C GLY A 618 -28.24 21.67 -29.55
N THR A 619 -27.42 22.72 -29.46
CA THR A 619 -26.06 22.62 -28.92
C THR A 619 -26.09 22.52 -27.38
N ALA A 620 -24.94 22.18 -26.77
CA ALA A 620 -24.84 22.17 -25.33
C ALA A 620 -25.06 23.55 -24.66
N THR A 621 -24.81 24.63 -25.39
CA THR A 621 -25.09 26.00 -24.94
C THR A 621 -26.59 26.29 -25.00
N ASP A 622 -27.26 25.89 -26.09
CA ASP A 622 -28.71 26.04 -26.23
C ASP A 622 -29.44 25.22 -25.16
N LEU A 623 -28.96 23.99 -24.89
CA LEU A 623 -29.51 23.17 -23.82
C LEU A 623 -29.33 23.83 -22.43
N LEU A 624 -28.18 24.43 -22.18
CA LEU A 624 -27.94 25.11 -20.90
C LEU A 624 -28.92 26.28 -20.69
N GLU A 625 -29.21 27.02 -21.73
CA GLU A 625 -30.22 28.09 -21.68
C GLU A 625 -31.64 27.52 -21.51
N ALA A 626 -32.00 26.46 -22.23
CA ALA A 626 -33.31 25.81 -22.13
C ALA A 626 -33.56 25.19 -20.73
N LEU A 627 -32.51 24.80 -20.01
CA LEU A 627 -32.62 24.25 -18.66
C LEU A 627 -32.78 25.31 -17.57
N LYS A 628 -32.47 26.58 -17.83
CA LYS A 628 -32.55 27.66 -16.82
C LYS A 628 -33.92 27.79 -16.16
N PRO A 629 -35.07 27.73 -16.88
CA PRO A 629 -36.40 27.82 -16.26
C PRO A 629 -36.71 26.68 -15.29
N TYR A 630 -36.08 25.54 -15.47
CA TYR A 630 -36.27 24.33 -14.66
C TYR A 630 -35.24 24.21 -13.54
N ALA A 631 -34.28 25.14 -13.42
CA ALA A 631 -33.33 25.19 -12.33
C ALA A 631 -34.06 25.52 -11.02
N VAL A 632 -34.24 24.53 -10.15
CA VAL A 632 -34.90 24.73 -8.88
C VAL A 632 -34.07 25.71 -8.04
N GLU A 633 -34.71 26.80 -7.57
CA GLU A 633 -34.14 27.82 -6.65
C GLU A 633 -33.79 27.30 -5.27
N LYS A 634 -33.27 26.11 -5.12
CA LYS A 634 -32.67 25.69 -3.86
C LYS A 634 -31.28 26.30 -3.76
N ALA A 635 -31.25 27.46 -3.18
CA ALA A 635 -30.15 28.37 -2.89
C ALA A 635 -29.00 27.78 -2.05
N GLY A 636 -28.50 26.59 -2.36
CA GLY A 636 -27.40 25.97 -1.62
C GLY A 636 -26.24 25.45 -2.48
N SER A 637 -26.44 25.27 -3.78
CA SER A 637 -25.44 24.55 -4.59
C SER A 637 -25.12 25.18 -5.93
N GLN A 638 -24.72 26.45 -5.97
CA GLN A 638 -24.10 27.05 -7.16
C GLN A 638 -22.89 26.26 -7.67
N ARG A 639 -22.32 25.34 -6.86
CA ARG A 639 -21.19 24.47 -7.25
C ARG A 639 -21.57 23.28 -8.12
N SER A 640 -22.81 22.84 -8.12
CA SER A 640 -23.27 21.66 -8.89
C SER A 640 -23.86 21.98 -10.27
N TRP A 641 -24.17 23.27 -10.56
CA TRP A 641 -24.67 23.69 -11.87
C TRP A 641 -23.51 24.01 -12.82
N PRO A 642 -23.55 23.51 -14.08
CA PRO A 642 -22.46 23.71 -15.01
C PRO A 642 -22.32 25.19 -15.41
N PRO A 643 -21.12 25.77 -15.35
CA PRO A 643 -20.92 27.19 -15.67
C PRO A 643 -21.02 27.52 -17.17
N ASN A 644 -20.91 26.51 -18.03
CA ASN A 644 -20.93 26.67 -19.49
C ASN A 644 -21.38 25.39 -20.21
N GLY A 645 -21.63 25.47 -21.53
CA GLY A 645 -22.06 24.35 -22.34
C GLY A 645 -21.06 23.17 -22.36
N ARG A 646 -19.74 23.42 -22.23
CA ARG A 646 -18.74 22.34 -22.12
C ARG A 646 -18.90 21.57 -20.81
N GLY A 647 -19.11 22.29 -19.73
CA GLY A 647 -19.40 21.68 -18.42
C GLY A 647 -20.66 20.83 -18.44
N LEU A 648 -21.74 21.37 -19.06
CA LEU A 648 -22.99 20.64 -19.24
C LEU A 648 -22.81 19.40 -20.11
N SER A 649 -22.12 19.49 -21.26
CA SER A 649 -21.88 18.33 -22.12
C SER A 649 -21.12 17.21 -21.39
N ASN A 650 -20.15 17.54 -20.54
CA ASN A 650 -19.42 16.57 -19.74
C ASN A 650 -20.29 15.94 -18.63
N ALA A 651 -21.14 16.73 -17.99
CA ALA A 651 -22.09 16.23 -16.99
C ALA A 651 -23.15 15.33 -17.66
N LEU A 652 -23.71 15.76 -18.79
CA LEU A 652 -24.71 15.02 -19.53
C LEU A 652 -24.18 13.66 -20.03
N ARG A 653 -22.94 13.58 -20.51
CA ARG A 653 -22.34 12.29 -20.91
C ARG A 653 -22.29 11.30 -19.77
N ARG A 654 -22.06 11.76 -18.55
CA ARG A 654 -22.05 10.92 -17.34
C ARG A 654 -23.47 10.51 -16.92
N LEU A 655 -24.44 11.40 -17.09
CA LEU A 655 -25.85 11.16 -16.76
C LEU A 655 -26.62 10.39 -17.84
N ALA A 656 -26.18 10.42 -19.08
CA ALA A 656 -26.87 9.82 -20.21
C ALA A 656 -27.25 8.34 -20.03
N PRO A 657 -26.38 7.46 -19.45
CA PRO A 657 -26.78 6.07 -19.15
C PRO A 657 -27.96 5.99 -18.17
N ASN A 658 -27.97 6.83 -17.14
CA ASN A 658 -29.01 6.87 -16.13
C ASN A 658 -30.32 7.43 -16.70
N LEU A 659 -30.24 8.49 -17.51
CA LEU A 659 -31.39 9.07 -18.18
C LEU A 659 -32.06 8.09 -19.16
N ARG A 660 -31.24 7.29 -19.91
CA ARG A 660 -31.79 6.25 -20.79
C ARG A 660 -32.48 5.12 -20.03
N LYS A 661 -32.00 4.77 -18.83
CA LYS A 661 -32.69 3.82 -17.96
C LYS A 661 -34.05 4.33 -17.47
N SER A 662 -34.22 5.65 -17.40
CA SER A 662 -35.48 6.32 -17.05
C SER A 662 -36.24 6.81 -18.30
N GLU A 663 -36.11 6.08 -19.43
CA GLU A 663 -36.82 6.26 -20.66
C GLU A 663 -36.58 7.61 -21.39
N ILE A 664 -35.49 8.31 -21.06
CA ILE A 664 -35.05 9.52 -21.75
C ILE A 664 -33.89 9.18 -22.68
N ASP A 665 -34.11 9.15 -24.00
CA ASP A 665 -33.02 9.00 -24.95
C ASP A 665 -32.16 10.25 -25.00
N VAL A 666 -30.85 10.05 -24.89
CA VAL A 666 -29.84 11.09 -24.97
C VAL A 666 -28.87 10.75 -26.07
N SER A 667 -28.96 11.49 -27.19
CA SER A 667 -28.11 11.28 -28.35
C SER A 667 -27.19 12.45 -28.60
N PHE A 668 -25.93 12.15 -29.00
CA PHE A 668 -24.91 13.14 -29.35
C PHE A 668 -24.57 13.02 -30.83
N LEU A 669 -25.05 13.93 -31.61
CA LEU A 669 -24.91 13.94 -33.07
C LEU A 669 -23.91 15.01 -33.53
N ARG A 670 -23.38 14.85 -34.74
CA ARG A 670 -22.66 15.91 -35.43
C ARG A 670 -23.59 16.42 -36.53
N GLY A 671 -23.88 17.71 -36.53
CA GLY A 671 -24.68 18.33 -37.60
C GLY A 671 -24.11 18.03 -38.98
N ALA A 672 -24.99 17.73 -39.91
CA ALA A 672 -24.66 17.45 -41.31
C ALA A 672 -24.25 18.70 -42.07
N ASP A 673 -24.44 19.89 -41.51
CA ASP A 673 -24.12 21.17 -42.08
C ASP A 673 -22.59 21.47 -42.11
N ARG A 674 -22.17 22.48 -42.88
CA ARG A 674 -20.77 22.91 -42.99
C ARG A 674 -20.16 23.33 -41.67
N SER A 675 -20.97 23.66 -40.64
CA SER A 675 -20.49 24.09 -39.31
C SER A 675 -20.05 22.94 -38.42
N ARG A 676 -20.41 21.66 -38.73
CA ARG A 676 -20.11 20.46 -37.93
C ARG A 676 -20.39 20.61 -36.43
N ARG A 677 -21.42 21.40 -36.09
CA ARG A 677 -21.81 21.62 -34.68
C ARG A 677 -22.17 20.30 -34.03
N ARG A 678 -21.82 20.16 -32.75
CA ARG A 678 -22.23 19.00 -31.93
C ARG A 678 -23.63 19.29 -31.41
N LEU A 679 -24.60 18.46 -31.81
CA LEU A 679 -25.97 18.54 -31.36
C LEU A 679 -26.25 17.50 -30.28
N ILE A 680 -27.12 17.85 -29.37
CA ILE A 680 -27.66 17.00 -28.31
C ILE A 680 -29.17 16.89 -28.57
N THR A 681 -29.64 15.64 -28.60
CA THR A 681 -31.08 15.37 -28.73
C THR A 681 -31.54 14.68 -27.45
N LEU A 682 -32.65 15.15 -26.88
CA LEU A 682 -33.32 14.58 -25.73
C LEU A 682 -34.76 14.26 -26.09
N ARG A 683 -35.16 12.98 -25.90
CA ARG A 683 -36.50 12.49 -26.25
C ARG A 683 -37.05 11.55 -25.21
N ASN A 684 -38.34 11.55 -24.97
CA ASN A 684 -38.98 10.53 -24.14
C ASN A 684 -39.32 9.32 -25.01
N ILE A 685 -38.75 8.14 -24.64
CA ILE A 685 -38.96 6.90 -25.43
C ILE A 685 -40.40 6.39 -25.26
N ALA A 686 -41.07 6.62 -24.13
CA ALA A 686 -42.46 6.20 -23.89
C ALA A 686 -43.46 6.88 -24.80
N SER A 687 -43.17 8.11 -25.31
CA SER A 687 -44.05 8.84 -26.20
C SER A 687 -44.00 8.39 -27.67
N THR A 688 -42.98 7.63 -28.05
CA THR A 688 -42.79 7.17 -29.44
C THR A 688 -43.44 5.81 -29.74
N SER A 689 -43.89 5.07 -28.72
CA SER A 689 -44.53 3.76 -28.93
C SER A 689 -46.03 3.81 -29.30
N SER A 690 -46.67 5.01 -29.33
CA SER A 690 -48.08 5.19 -29.69
C SER A 690 -48.34 5.74 -31.09
N ALA A 691 -47.31 5.99 -31.88
CA ALA A 691 -47.45 6.49 -33.25
C ALA A 691 -46.42 5.85 -34.18
N SER A 692 -46.74 4.68 -34.71
CA SER A 692 -46.46 4.27 -36.10
C SER A 692 -46.53 2.74 -36.25
N SER A 693 -47.74 2.28 -36.59
CA SER A 693 -47.87 1.14 -37.49
C SER A 693 -47.90 1.74 -38.93
N GLU A 694 -46.76 2.00 -39.49
CA GLU A 694 -46.59 2.14 -40.94
C GLU A 694 -45.17 1.61 -41.27
N GLN A 695 -45.18 0.52 -42.04
CA GLN A 695 -44.05 -0.09 -42.69
C GLN A 695 -43.24 0.92 -43.49
N ALA A 696 -41.98 1.05 -43.24
CA ALA A 696 -41.04 1.55 -44.20
C ALA A 696 -39.80 0.66 -44.18
N ASP A 697 -39.66 -0.10 -45.26
CA ASP A 697 -38.43 -0.77 -45.68
C ASP A 697 -37.24 0.18 -45.64
N PHE A 698 -36.24 -0.15 -44.86
CA PHE A 698 -34.90 0.40 -45.00
C PHE A 698 -33.89 -0.72 -45.01
N SER A 699 -33.62 -1.24 -46.20
CA SER A 699 -32.39 -1.94 -46.51
C SER A 699 -31.24 -0.93 -46.58
N THR A 700 -30.10 -1.35 -46.05
CA THR A 700 -28.78 -0.75 -46.19
C THR A 700 -28.37 0.29 -45.14
N ALA A 701 -27.80 -0.19 -44.07
CA ALA A 701 -26.77 0.55 -43.31
C ALA A 701 -25.69 -0.40 -42.83
N HIS A 702 -24.49 -0.08 -43.20
CA HIS A 702 -23.24 -0.80 -42.97
C HIS A 702 -23.04 -1.32 -41.55
N ARG A 703 -22.97 -2.62 -41.47
CA ARG A 703 -22.50 -3.39 -40.32
C ARG A 703 -20.98 -3.31 -40.29
N VAL A 704 -20.40 -2.54 -39.40
CA VAL A 704 -18.99 -2.70 -38.99
C VAL A 704 -18.97 -3.73 -37.89
N GLN A 705 -18.69 -4.94 -38.29
CA GLN A 705 -18.53 -6.11 -37.43
C GLN A 705 -17.04 -6.14 -37.00
N MET A 706 -16.78 -6.00 -35.72
CA MET A 706 -15.49 -6.41 -35.15
C MET A 706 -15.55 -7.93 -34.94
N ASP A 707 -14.89 -8.65 -35.83
CA ASP A 707 -14.61 -10.07 -35.67
C ASP A 707 -13.55 -10.26 -34.58
N ILE A 708 -13.95 -10.87 -33.49
CA ILE A 708 -13.02 -11.49 -32.55
C ILE A 708 -12.89 -12.95 -33.01
N ASN A 709 -11.82 -13.25 -33.72
CA ASN A 709 -11.45 -14.59 -34.12
C ASN A 709 -11.07 -15.42 -32.91
N ALA A 710 -11.82 -16.47 -32.66
CA ALA A 710 -11.41 -17.62 -31.88
C ALA A 710 -10.46 -18.46 -32.72
N GLY A 711 -9.18 -18.39 -32.44
CA GLY A 711 -8.15 -19.24 -33.04
C GLY A 711 -8.10 -20.61 -32.40
N ARG A 712 -8.44 -21.62 -33.20
CA ARG A 712 -8.14 -23.03 -32.95
C ARG A 712 -6.63 -23.26 -32.97
N LEU A 713 -6.14 -24.01 -32.02
CA LEU A 713 -4.80 -24.61 -32.01
C LEU A 713 -4.72 -25.67 -33.09
N ASP A 714 -3.70 -25.60 -33.96
CA ASP A 714 -3.09 -26.72 -34.63
C ASP A 714 -1.57 -26.50 -34.75
N GLU A 715 -0.87 -27.62 -34.65
CA GLU A 715 0.57 -27.78 -34.50
C GLU A 715 1.45 -27.31 -35.67
N ALA A 716 2.69 -27.04 -35.30
CA ALA A 716 3.92 -27.15 -36.05
C ALA A 716 4.37 -25.99 -36.97
N GLY A 717 5.61 -25.55 -36.72
CA GLY A 717 6.47 -25.01 -37.75
C GLY A 717 7.21 -23.70 -37.45
N HIS A 718 8.47 -23.82 -37.09
CA HIS A 718 9.49 -22.77 -37.14
C HIS A 718 9.37 -21.84 -38.34
N THR A 719 9.53 -20.55 -38.15
CA THR A 719 10.47 -19.74 -38.97
C THR A 719 10.73 -18.37 -38.35
N THR A 720 11.97 -18.05 -38.15
CA THR A 720 12.59 -16.75 -37.92
C THR A 720 12.35 -15.79 -39.08
N VAL A 721 12.03 -14.52 -38.83
CA VAL A 721 12.42 -13.40 -39.71
C VAL A 721 12.71 -12.14 -38.88
N ARG A 722 13.77 -11.50 -39.26
CA ARG A 722 14.48 -10.33 -38.77
C ARG A 722 13.69 -9.02 -38.93
N GLN A 723 14.06 -8.11 -38.02
CA GLN A 723 14.27 -6.66 -38.16
C GLN A 723 14.11 -6.05 -39.55
N ASP A 724 13.48 -4.86 -39.57
CA ASP A 724 14.08 -3.66 -40.18
C ASP A 724 13.31 -2.41 -39.73
N CYS A 725 14.05 -1.45 -39.18
CA CYS A 725 13.71 -0.01 -39.09
C CYS A 725 14.04 0.65 -40.43
N PRO A 726 13.42 1.78 -40.76
CA PRO A 726 14.24 2.85 -41.36
C PRO A 726 14.09 4.22 -40.70
N ASP A 727 15.19 4.92 -40.82
CA ASP A 727 15.63 6.22 -40.36
C ASP A 727 14.80 7.44 -40.86
N THR A 728 14.85 8.42 -40.01
CA THR A 728 15.07 9.87 -40.15
C THR A 728 15.01 10.50 -41.54
N GLN A 729 14.42 11.68 -41.64
CA GLN A 729 15.04 12.93 -42.12
C GLN A 729 14.16 14.18 -41.96
N ASP A 730 14.76 15.17 -41.31
CA ASP A 730 14.74 16.63 -41.45
C ASP A 730 13.65 17.31 -42.31
N LEU A 731 13.10 18.38 -41.74
CA LEU A 731 13.06 19.66 -42.44
C LEU A 731 12.85 20.85 -41.47
N ASN A 732 13.87 21.71 -41.44
CA ASN A 732 13.87 23.10 -40.97
C ASN A 732 12.83 23.98 -41.68
N GLY A 733 12.28 24.93 -40.97
CA GLY A 733 11.52 26.05 -41.53
C GLY A 733 11.31 27.16 -40.50
N THR A 734 12.19 28.11 -40.51
CA THR A 734 12.10 29.44 -39.88
C THR A 734 10.86 30.22 -40.36
N LEU A 735 10.25 31.04 -39.49
CA LEU A 735 10.10 32.51 -39.63
C LEU A 735 9.21 33.12 -38.53
N ASP A 736 9.84 34.05 -37.84
CA ASP A 736 9.47 35.40 -37.42
C ASP A 736 8.06 35.75 -36.95
N GLY A 737 8.01 36.32 -35.74
CA GLY A 737 7.41 37.64 -35.64
C GLY A 737 6.42 37.90 -34.50
N VAL A 738 6.90 38.60 -33.47
CA VAL A 738 6.29 39.78 -32.81
C VAL A 738 5.26 39.58 -31.68
N ASP A 739 5.73 39.99 -30.51
CA ASP A 739 5.14 40.76 -29.39
C ASP A 739 3.83 40.33 -28.69
N GLY A 740 3.98 40.23 -27.38
CA GLY A 740 2.90 40.38 -26.40
C GLY A 740 3.27 39.86 -25.02
N ALA A 741 3.77 40.76 -24.17
CA ALA A 741 4.04 40.53 -22.78
C ALA A 741 2.85 39.94 -21.99
N ASP A 742 3.04 38.97 -21.11
CA ASP A 742 2.96 39.12 -19.66
C ASP A 742 2.96 37.80 -18.89
N ALA A 743 3.49 37.89 -17.67
CA ALA A 743 3.31 36.95 -16.55
C ALA A 743 4.12 35.65 -16.58
N ARG A 744 5.38 35.78 -16.15
CA ARG A 744 6.21 34.68 -15.66
C ARG A 744 5.61 34.08 -14.39
N THR A 745 5.01 32.91 -14.49
CA THR A 745 4.93 31.97 -13.39
C THR A 745 6.25 31.18 -13.36
N GLN A 746 7.17 31.59 -12.51
CA GLN A 746 8.35 30.78 -12.19
C GLN A 746 7.89 29.56 -11.42
N GLU A 747 8.02 28.39 -12.02
CA GLU A 747 8.03 27.10 -11.32
C GLU A 747 9.21 27.11 -10.35
N PHE A 748 8.90 27.17 -9.05
CA PHE A 748 9.87 26.92 -8.00
C PHE A 748 10.25 25.44 -8.01
N GLN A 749 11.39 25.10 -8.56
CA GLN A 749 12.04 23.83 -8.30
C GLN A 749 12.50 23.80 -6.84
N PRO A 750 12.23 22.73 -6.05
CA PRO A 750 12.68 22.65 -4.67
C PRO A 750 14.21 22.56 -4.62
N VAL A 751 14.82 23.51 -3.95
CA VAL A 751 16.27 23.52 -3.69
C VAL A 751 16.55 22.53 -2.56
N PRO A 752 17.47 21.57 -2.69
CA PRO A 752 17.82 20.67 -1.61
C PRO A 752 18.49 21.41 -0.45
N VAL A 753 18.02 21.20 0.77
CA VAL A 753 18.50 21.81 2.00
C VAL A 753 19.00 20.72 2.95
N VAL A 754 20.26 20.76 3.33
CA VAL A 754 20.83 19.86 4.35
C VAL A 754 20.74 20.54 5.72
N THR A 755 20.34 19.76 6.72
CA THR A 755 20.16 20.27 8.07
C THR A 755 20.88 19.41 9.09
N ALA A 756 21.65 20.04 9.94
CA ALA A 756 22.13 19.45 11.18
C ALA A 756 21.19 19.89 12.33
N VAL A 757 20.68 18.93 13.08
CA VAL A 757 19.86 19.18 14.28
C VAL A 757 20.82 19.24 15.47
N VAL A 758 20.84 20.37 16.17
CA VAL A 758 21.72 20.62 17.32
C VAL A 758 20.84 20.76 18.57
N GLY A 759 21.18 20.04 19.66
CA GLY A 759 20.47 20.14 20.93
C GLY A 759 20.63 21.53 21.62
N GLU A 760 19.81 21.80 22.63
CA GLU A 760 19.77 23.09 23.35
C GLU A 760 21.03 23.34 24.17
N SER A 761 22.05 24.06 23.66
CA SER A 761 23.12 24.58 24.45
C SER A 761 23.68 25.91 23.90
N PRO A 762 23.72 26.98 24.71
CA PRO A 762 24.35 28.26 24.34
C PRO A 762 25.86 28.17 24.12
N HIS A 763 26.52 27.17 24.70
CA HIS A 763 27.99 27.00 24.64
C HIS A 763 28.51 26.60 23.26
N LEU A 764 27.75 25.86 22.47
CA LEU A 764 28.15 25.43 21.12
C LEU A 764 28.36 26.65 20.20
N TRP A 765 27.55 27.69 20.37
CA TRP A 765 27.62 28.91 19.59
C TRP A 765 28.89 29.69 19.85
N GLN A 766 29.41 29.66 21.08
CA GLN A 766 30.69 30.24 21.41
C GLN A 766 31.85 29.47 20.79
N GLN A 767 31.76 28.13 20.73
CA GLN A 767 32.79 27.28 20.11
C GLN A 767 32.81 27.46 18.59
N ILE A 768 31.64 27.45 17.92
CA ILE A 768 31.54 27.66 16.46
C ILE A 768 32.01 29.09 16.07
N ARG A 769 31.69 30.10 16.88
CA ARG A 769 32.24 31.46 16.69
C ARG A 769 33.75 31.52 16.91
N LYS A 770 34.29 30.73 17.81
CA LYS A 770 35.72 30.71 18.11
C LYS A 770 36.52 30.04 16.97
N CYS A 771 36.08 28.95 16.44
CA CYS A 771 36.70 28.32 15.26
C CYS A 771 36.70 29.24 14.03
N ARG A 772 35.71 30.14 13.91
CA ARG A 772 35.64 31.12 12.83
C ARG A 772 36.62 32.31 12.97
N ILE A 773 36.93 32.67 14.20
CA ILE A 773 37.90 33.77 14.47
C ILE A 773 39.33 33.30 14.21
N GLU A 774 39.58 32.02 14.36
CA GLU A 774 40.89 31.37 14.18
C GLU A 774 41.14 30.81 12.76
N GLY A 775 40.19 30.97 11.81
CA GLY A 775 40.39 30.67 10.38
C GLY A 775 40.39 29.18 10.02
N GLU A 776 39.85 28.31 10.85
CA GLU A 776 39.89 26.84 10.71
C GLU A 776 38.59 26.20 10.13
N LEU A 777 37.70 27.00 9.52
CA LEU A 777 36.50 26.52 8.78
C LEU A 777 36.30 27.27 7.46
#